data_94d24450dda1cd7a30abefe2139ba993
#
_entry.id   94d24450dda1cd7a30abefe2139ba993
#
_cell.length_a   1.000
_cell.length_b   1.000
_cell.length_c   1.000
_cell.angle_alpha   90.00
_cell.angle_beta   90.00
_cell.angle_gamma   90.00
#
_symmetry.space_group_name_H-M   'P 1'
#
loop_
_entity.id
_entity.type
_entity.pdbx_description
1 polymer ?
#
loop_
_entity_poly.entity_id
_entity_poly.type
_entity_poly.pdbx_seq_one_letter_code
_entity_poly.pdbx_strand_id
1 'polypeptide(L)'
;MMKSADIRDAFLKYFAEKQHRIMPSSSLVPSNDPTLLFTNAGMVQFKDVLLGADQRDYNRAVSSQRCVRAGGKHNDLENVGYTARHHTFFEMLGNFSFGDYFKREAIGYAWEFLTTVLELPKDRLWVTVHISDDEAADIWINEIGIDPNRLSRLDEDNFWQMGDTGPCGPCTEIFWDHGDHIPGGPPGSPDDDLDRYIEIWNLVFMQFERDAAGTMTPLPKPSIDTGMGLERIAAVMQGVHNNYDIDLFQHLIKSAATVTGCKDLKENSLKVIADHIRSCAFLIVDGIEPSNEGRGYVLRRIIRRALRHGHSLGAKGSFFFKLVDSLGEVMGEAYPELLQQSAEISRIIKKEEEQFARTLDKGMGVLEMALADLSGSELPGKLVFQLYDTYGFPTDLTNDIARERGYSLDMEGYETCMEEQRTRARASSQFSIDYTNTIRLEGSTDFCGYAVTELSSEIIGLYSSGEAVNSVSEGTDVALILAQTAFYAESGGQIGDKGVLTKGKSLIAISDCRKVGNHHLHIGQVVSGQFNIADQVNGSVDETQRREVTLNHSATHLLHEALRQVLGEHVHQKGSLVNHERLRFDFSHGEAVTSEQIRRIEHIVNAQVLKNTEVTTDVMSMEEAKAKGAMALFGEKYGDQVRVVSIGGDFSIELCGGTHVSRTGDIGLLRVSAETSVAAGIRRIESVTGMGALALCDKEQDSMTDIATMVRGARNGVGEKIQGILDENKRLQKDLEKLKNKLANVAGSDLMSSLRRVSNISVLATIVDGADAKSLRGVADQVRSKMQTGVFLLAAVEGEKAALIAGVTSDLTDKVKAGDLLKFVTAQVGGKGGGRADMAQGAAGDVTHLPSALESVYGWVEKNLT
;
A
#
# COMPACT_ATOMS: atom_id res chain seq x y z
N MET A 1 -8.41 42.73 3.96
CA MET A 1 -7.40 41.65 3.86
C MET A 1 -7.88 40.68 2.77
N MET A 2 -7.09 40.50 1.73
CA MET A 2 -7.46 39.73 0.57
C MET A 2 -7.35 38.22 0.88
N LYS A 3 -8.38 37.43 0.56
CA LYS A 3 -8.37 35.98 0.83
C LYS A 3 -7.56 35.26 -0.25
N SER A 4 -7.11 34.05 0.03
CA SER A 4 -6.39 33.21 -0.93
C SER A 4 -7.20 32.97 -2.22
N ALA A 5 -8.51 32.78 -2.12
CA ALA A 5 -9.41 32.66 -3.28
C ALA A 5 -9.44 33.94 -4.13
N ASP A 6 -9.53 35.11 -3.50
CA ASP A 6 -9.56 36.42 -4.19
C ASP A 6 -8.25 36.68 -4.95
N ILE A 7 -7.10 36.26 -4.40
CA ILE A 7 -5.78 36.41 -5.04
C ILE A 7 -5.70 35.53 -6.30
N ARG A 8 -6.16 34.25 -6.21
CA ARG A 8 -6.25 33.34 -7.36
C ARG A 8 -7.08 33.97 -8.48
N ASP A 9 -8.25 34.46 -8.15
CA ASP A 9 -9.18 35.05 -9.12
C ASP A 9 -8.61 36.33 -9.72
N ALA A 10 -7.98 37.20 -8.91
CA ALA A 10 -7.34 38.40 -9.40
C ALA A 10 -6.21 38.10 -10.39
N PHE A 11 -5.39 37.07 -10.12
CA PHE A 11 -4.32 36.64 -11.01
C PHE A 11 -4.87 36.14 -12.37
N LEU A 12 -5.82 35.23 -12.31
CA LEU A 12 -6.42 34.67 -13.54
C LEU A 12 -7.11 35.75 -14.37
N LYS A 13 -7.83 36.66 -13.73
CA LYS A 13 -8.53 37.76 -14.40
C LYS A 13 -7.54 38.75 -15.00
N TYR A 14 -6.50 39.16 -14.27
CA TYR A 14 -5.50 40.10 -14.75
C TYR A 14 -4.82 39.59 -16.05
N PHE A 15 -4.41 38.33 -16.08
CA PHE A 15 -3.78 37.75 -17.26
C PHE A 15 -4.78 37.47 -18.40
N ALA A 16 -6.05 37.17 -18.08
CA ALA A 16 -7.10 37.09 -19.07
C ALA A 16 -7.31 38.44 -19.79
N GLU A 17 -7.24 39.58 -19.07
CA GLU A 17 -7.27 40.94 -19.66
C GLU A 17 -6.04 41.21 -20.53
N LYS A 18 -4.91 40.54 -20.29
CA LYS A 18 -3.70 40.56 -21.14
C LYS A 18 -3.73 39.47 -22.22
N GLN A 19 -4.93 38.97 -22.59
CA GLN A 19 -5.18 38.00 -23.67
C GLN A 19 -4.60 36.60 -23.43
N HIS A 20 -4.39 36.20 -22.15
CA HIS A 20 -4.05 34.83 -21.80
C HIS A 20 -5.32 33.98 -21.69
N ARG A 21 -5.29 32.79 -22.26
CA ARG A 21 -6.37 31.82 -22.10
C ARG A 21 -6.31 31.21 -20.71
N ILE A 22 -7.38 31.28 -19.95
CA ILE A 22 -7.48 30.60 -18.65
C ILE A 22 -7.55 29.10 -18.90
N MET A 23 -6.58 28.38 -18.40
CA MET A 23 -6.51 26.93 -18.48
C MET A 23 -6.80 26.30 -17.11
N PRO A 24 -7.61 25.25 -17.05
CA PRO A 24 -7.83 24.52 -15.79
C PRO A 24 -6.52 23.89 -15.32
N SER A 25 -6.45 23.60 -14.01
CA SER A 25 -5.37 22.79 -13.46
C SER A 25 -5.37 21.41 -14.11
N SER A 26 -4.22 20.95 -14.57
CA SER A 26 -4.07 19.57 -15.02
C SER A 26 -4.06 18.59 -13.84
N SER A 27 -4.20 17.31 -14.13
CA SER A 27 -4.07 16.25 -13.15
C SER A 27 -2.70 16.29 -12.46
N LEU A 28 -2.68 15.93 -11.19
CA LEU A 28 -1.43 15.68 -10.44
C LEU A 28 -0.66 14.47 -10.95
N VAL A 29 -1.29 13.64 -11.77
CA VAL A 29 -0.67 12.48 -12.44
C VAL A 29 -0.30 12.88 -13.87
N PRO A 30 0.97 13.21 -14.16
CA PRO A 30 1.39 13.57 -15.50
C PRO A 30 1.23 12.37 -16.45
N SER A 31 0.49 12.55 -17.53
CA SER A 31 0.21 11.50 -18.52
C SER A 31 1.38 11.22 -19.46
N ASN A 32 2.20 12.24 -19.75
CA ASN A 32 3.21 12.19 -20.80
C ASN A 32 4.66 12.22 -20.29
N ASP A 33 4.88 12.16 -18.96
CA ASP A 33 6.23 12.17 -18.39
C ASP A 33 6.43 11.06 -17.37
N PRO A 34 7.05 9.93 -17.77
CA PRO A 34 7.31 8.82 -16.85
C PRO A 34 8.41 9.13 -15.82
N THR A 35 9.16 10.23 -15.99
CA THR A 35 10.22 10.62 -15.05
C THR A 35 9.67 11.35 -13.83
N LEU A 36 8.46 11.90 -13.91
CA LEU A 36 7.80 12.61 -12.83
C LEU A 36 6.79 11.71 -12.12
N LEU A 37 6.87 11.65 -10.80
CA LEU A 37 5.84 11.01 -9.98
C LEU A 37 4.54 11.84 -10.00
N PHE A 38 4.65 13.14 -9.80
CA PHE A 38 3.52 14.08 -9.75
C PHE A 38 3.84 15.36 -10.51
N THR A 39 2.79 16.07 -10.88
CA THR A 39 2.87 17.43 -11.40
C THR A 39 3.42 18.34 -10.30
N ASN A 40 4.64 18.85 -10.47
CA ASN A 40 5.39 19.61 -9.48
C ASN A 40 5.59 21.09 -9.85
N ALA A 41 5.15 21.49 -11.05
CA ALA A 41 5.24 22.86 -11.57
C ALA A 41 4.11 23.16 -12.57
N GLY A 42 3.80 24.44 -12.76
CA GLY A 42 2.74 24.91 -13.64
C GLY A 42 2.93 24.56 -15.11
N MET A 43 4.18 24.51 -15.55
CA MET A 43 4.56 24.27 -16.95
C MET A 43 4.39 22.81 -17.40
N VAL A 44 4.22 21.85 -16.48
CA VAL A 44 4.19 20.40 -16.81
C VAL A 44 3.12 20.09 -17.87
N GLN A 45 1.95 20.70 -17.77
CA GLN A 45 0.88 20.55 -18.75
C GLN A 45 1.18 21.16 -20.13
N PHE A 46 2.20 22.01 -20.23
CA PHE A 46 2.59 22.72 -21.46
C PHE A 46 3.96 22.28 -22.00
N LYS A 47 4.56 21.23 -21.43
CA LYS A 47 5.89 20.74 -21.81
C LYS A 47 6.00 20.52 -23.33
N ASP A 48 5.05 19.79 -23.92
CA ASP A 48 5.07 19.45 -25.34
C ASP A 48 4.87 20.69 -26.24
N VAL A 49 4.14 21.70 -25.75
CA VAL A 49 3.97 22.99 -26.44
C VAL A 49 5.27 23.79 -26.43
N LEU A 50 5.98 23.83 -25.29
CA LEU A 50 7.26 24.52 -25.15
C LEU A 50 8.34 23.88 -26.01
N LEU A 51 8.33 22.55 -26.16
CA LEU A 51 9.23 21.79 -27.02
C LEU A 51 8.82 21.84 -28.52
N GLY A 52 7.64 22.41 -28.85
CA GLY A 52 7.12 22.46 -30.19
C GLY A 52 6.54 21.15 -30.73
N ALA A 53 6.38 20.14 -29.87
CA ALA A 53 5.80 18.84 -30.20
C ALA A 53 4.26 18.90 -30.28
N ASP A 54 3.62 19.84 -29.57
CA ASP A 54 2.17 20.09 -29.61
C ASP A 54 1.89 21.53 -30.06
N GLN A 55 0.83 21.71 -30.83
CA GLN A 55 0.36 23.01 -31.31
C GLN A 55 -1.03 23.31 -30.78
N ARG A 56 -1.16 24.46 -30.10
CA ARG A 56 -2.44 24.92 -29.56
C ARG A 56 -3.00 26.07 -30.39
N ASP A 57 -4.31 26.30 -30.25
CA ASP A 57 -5.03 27.42 -30.89
C ASP A 57 -4.82 28.76 -30.15
N TYR A 58 -3.89 28.81 -29.18
CA TYR A 58 -3.51 29.99 -28.41
C TYR A 58 -2.00 30.02 -28.14
N ASN A 59 -1.45 31.24 -28.02
CA ASN A 59 -0.03 31.45 -27.72
C ASN A 59 0.23 31.99 -26.31
N ARG A 60 -0.82 32.27 -25.54
CA ARG A 60 -0.76 32.71 -24.12
C ARG A 60 -1.69 31.89 -23.26
N ALA A 61 -1.23 31.46 -22.11
CA ALA A 61 -2.04 30.74 -21.14
C ALA A 61 -1.81 31.27 -19.73
N VAL A 62 -2.80 31.12 -18.86
CA VAL A 62 -2.71 31.38 -17.43
C VAL A 62 -3.42 30.26 -16.70
N SER A 63 -2.84 29.80 -15.58
CA SER A 63 -3.46 28.77 -14.75
C SER A 63 -3.12 28.93 -13.28
N SER A 64 -3.98 28.37 -12.41
CA SER A 64 -3.65 28.02 -11.03
C SER A 64 -3.46 26.50 -11.00
N GLN A 65 -2.23 26.04 -11.08
CA GLN A 65 -1.90 24.61 -11.17
C GLN A 65 -1.73 24.02 -9.79
N ARG A 66 -2.44 22.93 -9.51
CA ARG A 66 -2.21 22.06 -8.35
C ARG A 66 -0.87 21.37 -8.52
N CYS A 67 -0.02 21.44 -7.51
CA CYS A 67 1.30 20.83 -7.51
C CYS A 67 1.51 19.97 -6.26
N VAL A 68 2.22 18.85 -6.42
CA VAL A 68 2.64 17.97 -5.31
C VAL A 68 4.15 17.76 -5.34
N ARG A 69 4.81 18.03 -4.20
CA ARG A 69 6.23 17.77 -3.94
C ARG A 69 6.39 16.89 -2.71
N ALA A 70 6.13 15.59 -2.87
CA ALA A 70 6.14 14.60 -1.78
C ALA A 70 6.86 13.29 -2.17
N GLY A 71 7.81 13.35 -3.10
CA GLY A 71 8.59 12.20 -3.54
C GLY A 71 9.34 12.48 -4.83
N GLY A 72 10.32 11.64 -5.16
CA GLY A 72 11.21 11.83 -6.30
C GLY A 72 12.27 12.91 -6.03
N LYS A 73 12.67 13.63 -7.08
CA LYS A 73 13.73 14.66 -7.03
C LYS A 73 13.32 15.89 -6.19
N HIS A 74 12.02 16.22 -6.19
CA HIS A 74 11.48 17.33 -5.38
C HIS A 74 10.64 16.74 -4.26
N ASN A 75 11.15 16.78 -3.04
CA ASN A 75 10.52 16.19 -1.87
C ASN A 75 10.56 17.16 -0.67
N ASP A 76 9.45 17.83 -0.40
CA ASP A 76 9.33 18.77 0.72
C ASP A 76 8.74 18.14 1.99
N LEU A 77 8.40 16.83 1.94
CA LEU A 77 7.64 16.14 2.98
C LEU A 77 8.24 16.29 4.39
N GLU A 78 9.57 16.21 4.49
CA GLU A 78 10.28 16.29 5.78
C GLU A 78 10.26 17.69 6.40
N ASN A 79 10.10 18.74 5.58
CA ASN A 79 10.10 20.12 5.99
C ASN A 79 8.70 20.63 6.39
N VAL A 80 7.65 19.89 5.99
CA VAL A 80 6.25 20.27 6.25
C VAL A 80 5.95 20.30 7.73
N GLY A 81 5.44 21.45 8.20
CA GLY A 81 5.11 21.70 9.60
C GLY A 81 6.25 22.25 10.44
N TYR A 82 7.49 22.17 9.98
CA TYR A 82 8.69 22.65 10.68
C TYR A 82 9.26 23.96 10.11
N THR A 83 9.00 24.23 8.84
CA THR A 83 9.37 25.50 8.18
C THR A 83 8.12 26.34 7.92
N ALA A 84 8.33 27.61 7.63
CA ALA A 84 7.24 28.55 7.37
C ALA A 84 6.62 28.44 5.97
N ARG A 85 7.31 27.79 5.02
CA ARG A 85 7.04 27.93 3.57
C ARG A 85 6.95 26.64 2.77
N HIS A 86 7.23 25.45 3.35
CA HIS A 86 7.20 24.17 2.61
C HIS A 86 5.87 23.44 2.79
N HIS A 87 5.37 22.91 1.68
CA HIS A 87 4.10 22.18 1.60
C HIS A 87 4.25 20.96 0.72
N THR A 88 3.53 19.87 1.02
CA THR A 88 3.44 18.74 0.09
C THR A 88 2.51 19.05 -1.09
N PHE A 89 1.49 19.87 -0.86
CA PHE A 89 0.58 20.38 -1.89
C PHE A 89 0.55 21.90 -1.85
N PHE A 90 0.63 22.52 -3.03
CA PHE A 90 0.48 23.97 -3.16
C PHE A 90 -0.12 24.32 -4.52
N GLU A 91 -0.63 25.55 -4.63
CA GLU A 91 -1.11 26.07 -5.90
C GLU A 91 -0.04 26.98 -6.53
N MET A 92 0.34 26.69 -7.76
CA MET A 92 1.26 27.50 -8.55
C MET A 92 0.48 28.35 -9.54
N LEU A 93 0.47 29.65 -9.36
CA LEU A 93 -0.08 30.63 -10.28
C LEU A 93 0.96 30.89 -11.38
N GLY A 94 0.62 30.53 -12.62
CA GLY A 94 1.54 30.63 -13.76
C GLY A 94 0.92 31.33 -14.95
N ASN A 95 1.70 32.21 -15.60
CA ASN A 95 1.41 32.75 -16.92
C ASN A 95 2.48 32.31 -17.90
N PHE A 96 2.05 31.99 -19.10
CA PHE A 96 2.85 31.33 -20.13
C PHE A 96 2.75 32.07 -21.46
N SER A 97 3.89 32.16 -22.16
CA SER A 97 3.95 32.63 -23.54
C SER A 97 4.68 31.60 -24.40
N PHE A 98 4.04 31.15 -25.46
CA PHE A 98 4.57 30.17 -26.42
C PHE A 98 5.09 30.88 -27.67
N GLY A 99 6.18 31.67 -27.50
CA GLY A 99 6.80 32.43 -28.56
C GLY A 99 6.00 33.64 -29.01
N ASP A 100 5.19 34.26 -28.14
CA ASP A 100 4.41 35.47 -28.44
C ASP A 100 5.05 36.72 -27.83
N TYR A 101 5.26 36.70 -26.49
CA TYR A 101 6.04 37.75 -25.80
C TYR A 101 7.19 37.11 -25.00
N PHE A 102 8.15 37.95 -24.60
CA PHE A 102 9.32 37.46 -23.88
C PHE A 102 9.65 38.31 -22.65
N LYS A 103 10.92 38.49 -22.27
CA LYS A 103 11.38 39.07 -21.00
C LYS A 103 10.70 40.38 -20.63
N ARG A 104 10.65 41.35 -21.55
CA ARG A 104 10.17 42.73 -21.28
C ARG A 104 8.73 42.76 -20.83
N GLU A 105 7.86 42.07 -21.57
CA GLU A 105 6.43 41.99 -21.23
C GLU A 105 6.22 41.14 -19.95
N ALA A 106 6.94 40.03 -19.82
CA ALA A 106 6.84 39.15 -18.63
C ALA A 106 7.19 39.91 -17.34
N ILE A 107 8.31 40.60 -17.33
CA ILE A 107 8.77 41.46 -16.23
C ILE A 107 7.75 42.57 -15.96
N GLY A 108 7.30 43.25 -17.01
CA GLY A 108 6.31 44.34 -16.93
C GLY A 108 4.99 43.86 -16.33
N TYR A 109 4.45 42.72 -16.77
CA TYR A 109 3.22 42.13 -16.23
C TYR A 109 3.38 41.73 -14.76
N ALA A 110 4.49 41.10 -14.41
CA ALA A 110 4.73 40.69 -13.02
C ALA A 110 4.81 41.90 -12.09
N TRP A 111 5.52 42.93 -12.51
CA TRP A 111 5.66 44.16 -11.73
C TRP A 111 4.34 44.91 -11.59
N GLU A 112 3.59 45.05 -12.69
CA GLU A 112 2.25 45.71 -12.68
C GLU A 112 1.29 44.92 -11.76
N PHE A 113 1.27 43.61 -11.82
CA PHE A 113 0.42 42.78 -10.98
C PHE A 113 0.75 42.99 -9.49
N LEU A 114 2.01 42.88 -9.10
CA LEU A 114 2.40 43.00 -7.73
C LEU A 114 2.20 44.43 -7.18
N THR A 115 2.57 45.47 -7.94
CA THR A 115 2.62 46.84 -7.43
C THR A 115 1.37 47.68 -7.69
N THR A 116 0.54 47.31 -8.67
CA THR A 116 -0.68 48.01 -9.06
C THR A 116 -1.95 47.24 -8.71
N VAL A 117 -1.98 45.91 -8.98
CA VAL A 117 -3.17 45.09 -8.70
C VAL A 117 -3.19 44.62 -7.24
N LEU A 118 -2.06 44.16 -6.71
CA LEU A 118 -1.92 43.74 -5.32
C LEU A 118 -1.47 44.91 -4.38
N GLU A 119 -1.09 46.04 -4.94
CA GLU A 119 -0.67 47.25 -4.21
C GLU A 119 0.49 47.03 -3.22
N LEU A 120 1.41 46.11 -3.56
CA LEU A 120 2.59 45.85 -2.74
C LEU A 120 3.56 47.03 -2.78
N PRO A 121 4.12 47.46 -1.63
CA PRO A 121 5.11 48.52 -1.58
C PRO A 121 6.41 48.13 -2.29
N LYS A 122 6.82 48.92 -3.27
CA LYS A 122 7.98 48.68 -4.14
C LYS A 122 9.30 48.54 -3.38
N ASP A 123 9.43 49.26 -2.28
CA ASP A 123 10.60 49.27 -1.39
C ASP A 123 10.76 48.00 -0.56
N ARG A 124 9.78 47.07 -0.60
CA ARG A 124 9.82 45.75 0.04
C ARG A 124 10.18 44.65 -0.97
N LEU A 125 10.28 44.97 -2.27
CA LEU A 125 10.58 43.99 -3.31
C LEU A 125 12.08 43.96 -3.61
N TRP A 126 12.63 42.77 -3.79
CA TRP A 126 13.99 42.48 -4.24
C TRP A 126 13.95 41.63 -5.46
N VAL A 127 14.84 41.79 -6.41
CA VAL A 127 14.86 40.96 -7.62
C VAL A 127 16.23 40.31 -7.81
N THR A 128 16.23 39.12 -8.41
CA THR A 128 17.44 38.43 -8.84
C THR A 128 17.41 38.20 -10.34
N VAL A 129 18.58 38.12 -10.95
CA VAL A 129 18.74 37.76 -12.38
C VAL A 129 19.94 36.83 -12.53
N HIS A 130 19.93 36.01 -13.58
CA HIS A 130 21.10 35.20 -13.90
C HIS A 130 22.31 36.08 -14.24
N ILE A 131 23.49 35.66 -13.78
CA ILE A 131 24.75 36.43 -13.92
C ILE A 131 25.03 36.85 -15.36
N SER A 132 24.64 36.07 -16.36
CA SER A 132 24.82 36.35 -17.78
C SER A 132 23.64 37.06 -18.43
N ASP A 133 22.54 37.33 -17.71
CA ASP A 133 21.32 37.92 -18.29
C ASP A 133 21.31 39.47 -18.13
N ASP A 134 22.14 40.16 -18.91
CA ASP A 134 22.20 41.62 -18.90
C ASP A 134 20.88 42.24 -19.39
N GLU A 135 20.16 41.59 -20.32
CA GLU A 135 18.88 42.08 -20.86
C GLU A 135 17.84 42.17 -19.74
N ALA A 136 17.68 41.13 -18.93
CA ALA A 136 16.75 41.16 -17.83
C ALA A 136 17.12 42.20 -16.77
N ALA A 137 18.41 42.34 -16.46
CA ALA A 137 18.90 43.38 -15.54
C ALA A 137 18.63 44.79 -16.05
N ASP A 138 18.85 45.05 -17.33
CA ASP A 138 18.59 46.37 -17.97
C ASP A 138 17.07 46.70 -17.96
N ILE A 139 16.20 45.72 -18.22
CA ILE A 139 14.75 45.93 -18.11
C ILE A 139 14.37 46.29 -16.66
N TRP A 140 14.86 45.58 -15.67
CA TRP A 140 14.56 45.87 -14.25
C TRP A 140 15.06 47.25 -13.82
N ILE A 141 16.31 47.63 -14.17
CA ILE A 141 16.91 48.89 -13.70
C ILE A 141 16.41 50.10 -14.52
N ASN A 142 16.43 49.96 -15.85
CA ASN A 142 16.23 51.12 -16.72
C ASN A 142 14.77 51.37 -17.16
N GLU A 143 13.96 50.28 -17.26
CA GLU A 143 12.56 50.41 -17.70
C GLU A 143 11.59 50.38 -16.52
N ILE A 144 11.75 49.41 -15.58
CA ILE A 144 10.93 49.27 -14.38
C ILE A 144 11.34 50.28 -13.31
N GLY A 145 12.64 50.62 -13.23
CA GLY A 145 13.17 51.59 -12.32
C GLY A 145 13.42 51.04 -10.93
N ILE A 146 13.79 49.80 -10.78
CA ILE A 146 14.23 49.19 -9.52
C ILE A 146 15.56 49.82 -9.10
N ASP A 147 15.72 50.06 -7.79
CA ASP A 147 17.00 50.48 -7.21
C ASP A 147 18.05 49.40 -7.49
N PRO A 148 19.17 49.73 -8.18
CA PRO A 148 20.23 48.75 -8.46
C PRO A 148 20.76 48.02 -7.22
N ASN A 149 20.63 48.61 -6.01
CA ASN A 149 21.01 47.94 -4.77
C ASN A 149 20.02 46.88 -4.29
N ARG A 150 18.86 46.78 -4.98
CA ARG A 150 17.84 45.75 -4.75
C ARG A 150 17.77 44.73 -5.89
N LEU A 151 18.86 44.58 -6.62
CA LEU A 151 19.03 43.56 -7.65
C LEU A 151 20.28 42.76 -7.37
N SER A 152 20.15 41.43 -7.24
CA SER A 152 21.26 40.47 -7.10
C SER A 152 21.46 39.70 -8.41
N ARG A 153 22.72 39.40 -8.72
CA ARG A 153 23.07 38.55 -9.88
C ARG A 153 23.59 37.20 -9.34
N LEU A 154 22.87 36.12 -9.65
CA LEU A 154 23.17 34.77 -9.17
C LEU A 154 23.45 33.86 -10.35
N ASP A 155 24.18 32.78 -10.15
CA ASP A 155 24.52 31.82 -11.19
C ASP A 155 23.51 30.64 -11.20
N GLU A 156 23.81 29.56 -10.50
CA GLU A 156 23.00 28.34 -10.49
C GLU A 156 21.56 28.57 -10.02
N ASP A 157 21.34 29.45 -9.03
CA ASP A 157 20.02 29.73 -8.46
C ASP A 157 19.09 30.44 -9.46
N ASN A 158 19.62 31.20 -10.42
CA ASN A 158 18.84 31.85 -11.46
C ASN A 158 18.90 31.15 -12.82
N PHE A 159 19.23 29.83 -12.86
CA PHE A 159 19.09 29.01 -14.03
C PHE A 159 18.14 27.84 -13.77
N TRP A 160 16.91 27.97 -14.26
CA TRP A 160 15.88 26.97 -14.02
C TRP A 160 15.95 25.81 -15.03
N GLN A 161 15.74 24.59 -14.55
CA GLN A 161 15.66 23.39 -15.37
C GLN A 161 14.59 22.43 -14.80
N MET A 162 13.83 21.83 -15.70
CA MET A 162 12.74 20.92 -15.33
C MET A 162 13.26 19.65 -14.63
N GLY A 163 14.39 19.14 -15.07
CA GLY A 163 15.02 17.92 -14.59
C GLY A 163 16.34 17.69 -15.27
N ASP A 164 16.77 16.43 -15.38
CA ASP A 164 17.99 16.07 -16.08
C ASP A 164 17.85 16.29 -17.62
N THR A 165 16.61 16.30 -18.11
CA THR A 165 16.26 16.57 -19.51
C THR A 165 15.02 17.48 -19.58
N GLY A 166 14.86 18.21 -20.67
CA GLY A 166 13.70 19.05 -20.94
C GLY A 166 14.03 20.53 -21.07
N PRO A 167 12.99 21.40 -21.16
CA PRO A 167 13.18 22.82 -21.35
C PRO A 167 13.86 23.46 -20.14
N CYS A 168 14.74 24.44 -20.41
CA CYS A 168 15.49 25.16 -19.40
C CYS A 168 15.87 26.57 -19.88
N GLY A 169 16.30 27.41 -18.95
CA GLY A 169 16.81 28.76 -19.27
C GLY A 169 17.06 29.60 -18.03
N PRO A 170 17.68 30.78 -18.22
CA PRO A 170 17.86 31.75 -17.13
C PRO A 170 16.50 32.23 -16.60
N CYS A 171 16.48 32.60 -15.34
CA CYS A 171 15.29 33.13 -14.73
C CYS A 171 15.57 34.42 -13.94
N THR A 172 14.51 35.13 -13.62
CA THR A 172 14.51 36.25 -12.67
C THR A 172 13.47 35.95 -11.60
N GLU A 173 13.84 36.19 -10.35
CA GLU A 173 12.98 35.93 -9.24
C GLU A 173 12.66 37.23 -8.49
N ILE A 174 11.46 37.31 -7.95
CA ILE A 174 11.01 38.45 -7.15
C ILE A 174 10.83 37.95 -5.72
N PHE A 175 11.52 38.61 -4.80
CA PHE A 175 11.49 38.33 -3.37
C PHE A 175 10.77 39.41 -2.61
N TRP A 176 10.15 39.00 -1.51
CA TRP A 176 9.54 39.90 -0.53
C TRP A 176 10.41 40.01 0.72
N ASP A 177 10.73 41.23 1.15
CA ASP A 177 11.43 41.53 2.39
C ASP A 177 10.41 41.69 3.55
N HIS A 178 10.37 40.70 4.45
CA HIS A 178 9.52 40.75 5.65
C HIS A 178 9.94 41.83 6.67
N GLY A 179 11.14 42.42 6.50
CA GLY A 179 11.68 43.48 7.37
C GLY A 179 12.63 42.98 8.45
N ASP A 180 13.30 43.93 9.11
CA ASP A 180 14.41 43.67 10.02
C ASP A 180 14.07 42.83 11.27
N HIS A 181 12.79 42.64 11.56
CA HIS A 181 12.35 41.82 12.69
C HIS A 181 12.43 40.30 12.41
N ILE A 182 12.65 39.91 11.16
CA ILE A 182 12.88 38.54 10.74
C ILE A 182 14.38 38.39 10.40
N PRO A 183 15.06 37.36 10.91
CA PRO A 183 16.45 37.09 10.56
C PRO A 183 16.61 36.73 9.06
N GLY A 184 17.69 37.19 8.45
CA GLY A 184 18.05 36.85 7.07
C GLY A 184 18.67 38.01 6.30
N GLY A 185 19.38 37.76 5.26
CA GLY A 185 20.00 38.67 4.32
C GLY A 185 19.34 38.64 2.94
N PRO A 186 19.65 39.62 2.08
CA PRO A 186 19.13 39.63 0.71
C PRO A 186 19.71 38.45 -0.12
N PRO A 187 19.02 38.05 -1.19
CA PRO A 187 19.48 36.96 -2.06
C PRO A 187 20.91 37.14 -2.52
N GLY A 188 21.75 36.11 -2.40
CA GLY A 188 23.19 36.11 -2.67
C GLY A 188 24.05 36.51 -1.49
N SER A 189 23.49 36.79 -0.31
CA SER A 189 24.23 37.03 0.94
C SER A 189 24.45 35.74 1.74
N PRO A 190 25.37 35.70 2.71
CA PRO A 190 25.64 34.49 3.51
C PRO A 190 24.43 33.99 4.32
N ASP A 191 23.44 34.82 4.58
CA ASP A 191 22.25 34.52 5.38
C ASP A 191 20.97 34.56 4.53
N ASP A 192 21.06 34.31 3.23
CA ASP A 192 19.92 34.37 2.29
C ASP A 192 19.00 33.16 2.36
N ASP A 193 19.45 32.06 2.95
CA ASP A 193 18.65 30.86 3.23
C ASP A 193 17.64 31.03 4.38
N LEU A 194 17.77 32.13 5.15
CA LEU A 194 16.86 32.46 6.25
C LEU A 194 15.54 33.07 5.77
N ASP A 195 14.61 33.26 6.68
CA ASP A 195 13.18 33.51 6.37
C ASP A 195 12.80 34.99 6.13
N ARG A 196 13.76 35.95 6.09
CA ARG A 196 13.46 37.35 5.85
C ARG A 196 13.07 37.67 4.41
N TYR A 197 13.86 37.17 3.44
CA TYR A 197 13.63 37.37 2.02
C TYR A 197 13.03 36.09 1.43
N ILE A 198 11.77 36.15 1.05
CA ILE A 198 11.05 35.01 0.53
C ILE A 198 10.77 35.21 -0.95
N GLU A 199 11.23 34.28 -1.78
CA GLU A 199 10.85 34.22 -3.19
C GLU A 199 9.34 34.08 -3.29
N ILE A 200 8.70 35.06 -3.95
CA ILE A 200 7.24 35.04 -4.18
C ILE A 200 6.89 34.70 -5.62
N TRP A 201 7.77 34.99 -6.58
CA TRP A 201 7.51 34.72 -8.00
C TRP A 201 8.79 34.44 -8.75
N ASN A 202 8.83 33.36 -9.54
CA ASN A 202 9.90 33.03 -10.46
C ASN A 202 9.42 33.21 -11.92
N LEU A 203 10.17 33.94 -12.74
CA LEU A 203 9.91 34.14 -14.15
C LEU A 203 11.03 33.49 -14.95
N VAL A 204 10.72 32.40 -15.62
CA VAL A 204 11.69 31.60 -16.38
C VAL A 204 11.64 31.97 -17.85
N PHE A 205 12.79 32.25 -18.40
CA PHE A 205 13.01 32.57 -19.80
C PHE A 205 13.46 31.32 -20.53
N MET A 206 12.52 30.48 -20.96
CA MET A 206 12.77 29.21 -21.61
C MET A 206 13.40 29.44 -22.96
N GLN A 207 14.69 29.09 -23.11
CA GLN A 207 15.48 29.32 -24.33
C GLN A 207 16.09 28.02 -24.87
N PHE A 208 16.28 27.01 -24.03
CA PHE A 208 17.01 25.80 -24.38
C PHE A 208 16.23 24.54 -24.00
N GLU A 209 16.54 23.46 -24.74
CA GLU A 209 16.22 22.10 -24.37
C GLU A 209 17.52 21.38 -23.98
N ARG A 210 17.52 20.70 -22.86
CA ARG A 210 18.62 19.88 -22.35
C ARG A 210 18.34 18.41 -22.62
N ASP A 211 19.29 17.71 -23.27
CA ASP A 211 19.22 16.28 -23.52
C ASP A 211 19.85 15.45 -22.35
N ALA A 212 19.75 14.12 -22.47
CA ALA A 212 20.31 13.20 -21.46
C ALA A 212 21.84 13.23 -21.35
N ALA A 213 22.56 13.78 -22.33
CA ALA A 213 24.00 14.00 -22.32
C ALA A 213 24.37 15.35 -21.68
N GLY A 214 23.37 16.18 -21.31
CA GLY A 214 23.56 17.51 -20.77
C GLY A 214 23.77 18.59 -21.83
N THR A 215 23.59 18.27 -23.12
CA THR A 215 23.75 19.24 -24.22
C THR A 215 22.53 20.13 -24.31
N MET A 216 22.75 21.45 -24.38
CA MET A 216 21.68 22.44 -24.53
C MET A 216 21.54 22.85 -25.98
N THR A 217 20.31 22.67 -26.53
CA THR A 217 19.94 23.14 -27.88
C THR A 217 18.90 24.23 -27.77
N PRO A 218 18.92 25.29 -28.64
CA PRO A 218 17.89 26.32 -28.60
C PRO A 218 16.49 25.73 -28.85
N LEU A 219 15.50 26.19 -28.09
CA LEU A 219 14.09 25.90 -28.36
C LEU A 219 13.64 26.50 -29.71
N PRO A 220 12.63 25.92 -30.37
CA PRO A 220 12.07 26.44 -31.62
C PRO A 220 11.64 27.91 -31.51
N LYS A 221 11.13 28.30 -30.34
CA LYS A 221 10.78 29.69 -30.01
C LYS A 221 11.08 29.95 -28.54
N PRO A 222 11.72 31.09 -28.21
CA PRO A 222 11.83 31.53 -26.80
C PRO A 222 10.45 31.65 -26.17
N SER A 223 10.28 31.14 -25.00
CA SER A 223 8.99 31.03 -24.33
C SER A 223 9.09 31.53 -22.88
N ILE A 224 7.96 31.89 -22.30
CA ILE A 224 7.85 32.29 -20.89
C ILE A 224 7.11 31.22 -20.10
N ASP A 225 7.70 30.84 -18.98
CA ASP A 225 7.07 30.08 -17.92
C ASP A 225 7.22 30.86 -16.61
N THR A 226 6.17 31.03 -15.85
CA THR A 226 6.26 31.67 -14.54
C THR A 226 5.58 30.86 -13.45
N GLY A 227 6.08 30.98 -12.23
CA GLY A 227 5.52 30.29 -11.07
C GLY A 227 5.49 31.18 -9.83
N MET A 228 4.29 31.53 -9.36
CA MET A 228 4.06 32.23 -8.10
C MET A 228 3.29 31.31 -7.16
N GLY A 229 3.85 30.98 -5.99
CA GLY A 229 3.16 30.18 -4.99
C GLY A 229 1.99 30.95 -4.38
N LEU A 230 0.76 30.46 -4.53
CA LEU A 230 -0.44 31.09 -3.99
C LEU A 230 -0.31 31.27 -2.47
N GLU A 231 0.16 30.26 -1.76
CA GLU A 231 0.31 30.29 -0.31
C GLU A 231 1.31 31.36 0.14
N ARG A 232 2.41 31.54 -0.60
CA ARG A 232 3.43 32.56 -0.32
C ARG A 232 2.89 33.97 -0.53
N ILE A 233 2.30 34.25 -1.68
CA ILE A 233 1.73 35.57 -1.94
C ILE A 233 0.54 35.86 -1.03
N ALA A 234 -0.27 34.87 -0.65
CA ALA A 234 -1.33 35.04 0.32
C ALA A 234 -0.80 35.45 1.71
N ALA A 235 0.32 34.86 2.16
CA ALA A 235 0.97 35.23 3.40
C ALA A 235 1.40 36.72 3.38
N VAL A 236 2.01 37.18 2.29
CA VAL A 236 2.39 38.57 2.08
C VAL A 236 1.16 39.49 2.14
N MET A 237 0.10 39.19 1.38
CA MET A 237 -1.12 39.97 1.28
C MET A 237 -1.93 40.03 2.59
N GLN A 238 -1.81 38.97 3.39
CA GLN A 238 -2.47 38.90 4.71
C GLN A 238 -1.59 39.44 5.86
N GLY A 239 -0.37 39.88 5.54
CA GLY A 239 0.55 40.46 6.51
C GLY A 239 1.08 39.48 7.54
N VAL A 240 1.19 38.19 7.17
CA VAL A 240 1.73 37.14 8.02
C VAL A 240 3.03 36.63 7.45
N HIS A 241 3.90 36.12 8.30
CA HIS A 241 5.19 35.56 7.87
C HIS A 241 5.11 34.08 7.47
N ASN A 242 4.27 33.31 8.16
CA ASN A 242 4.17 31.88 7.98
C ASN A 242 2.97 31.54 7.10
N ASN A 243 3.18 30.73 6.05
CA ASN A 243 2.11 30.28 5.15
C ASN A 243 0.97 29.58 5.91
N TYR A 244 1.27 28.91 7.03
CA TYR A 244 0.24 28.26 7.86
C TYR A 244 -0.66 29.25 8.60
N ASP A 245 -0.34 30.55 8.59
CA ASP A 245 -1.16 31.60 9.21
C ASP A 245 -2.17 32.25 8.25
N ILE A 246 -2.17 31.87 6.95
CA ILE A 246 -3.15 32.37 5.98
C ILE A 246 -4.56 31.80 6.25
N ASP A 247 -5.55 32.46 5.71
CA ASP A 247 -6.98 32.13 5.87
C ASP A 247 -7.30 30.66 5.59
N LEU A 248 -6.79 30.10 4.49
CA LEU A 248 -6.98 28.71 4.08
C LEU A 248 -6.43 27.74 5.15
N PHE A 249 -5.18 27.91 5.56
CA PHE A 249 -4.57 27.01 6.54
C PHE A 249 -5.14 27.18 7.93
N GLN A 250 -5.48 28.42 8.34
CA GLN A 250 -6.10 28.68 9.65
C GLN A 250 -7.48 28.01 9.77
N HIS A 251 -8.24 27.89 8.67
CA HIS A 251 -9.49 27.13 8.66
C HIS A 251 -9.22 25.63 8.87
N LEU A 252 -8.28 25.06 8.13
CA LEU A 252 -7.94 23.63 8.22
C LEU A 252 -7.30 23.27 9.58
N ILE A 253 -6.44 24.13 10.13
CA ILE A 253 -5.82 23.96 11.45
C ILE A 253 -6.87 23.93 12.56
N LYS A 254 -7.86 24.85 12.52
CA LYS A 254 -8.98 24.85 13.48
C LYS A 254 -9.83 23.58 13.36
N SER A 255 -10.09 23.13 12.14
CA SER A 255 -10.81 21.90 11.89
C SER A 255 -10.02 20.68 12.40
N ALA A 256 -8.72 20.60 12.11
CA ALA A 256 -7.82 19.58 12.62
C ALA A 256 -7.78 19.55 14.16
N ALA A 257 -7.69 20.71 14.79
CA ALA A 257 -7.73 20.84 16.26
C ALA A 257 -9.07 20.32 16.83
N THR A 258 -10.18 20.61 16.15
CA THR A 258 -11.52 20.14 16.57
C THR A 258 -11.62 18.62 16.52
N VAL A 259 -11.18 17.98 15.42
CA VAL A 259 -11.30 16.51 15.25
C VAL A 259 -10.29 15.73 16.08
N THR A 260 -9.13 16.34 16.42
CA THR A 260 -8.10 15.71 17.28
C THR A 260 -8.33 16.01 18.77
N GLY A 261 -9.11 17.04 19.10
CA GLY A 261 -9.30 17.53 20.47
C GLY A 261 -8.12 18.36 21.01
N CYS A 262 -7.19 18.77 20.15
CA CYS A 262 -6.06 19.63 20.49
C CYS A 262 -6.56 21.05 20.84
N LYS A 263 -6.00 21.64 21.91
CA LYS A 263 -6.35 22.97 22.35
C LYS A 263 -5.37 24.06 21.91
N ASP A 264 -4.12 23.68 21.68
CA ASP A 264 -3.09 24.60 21.22
C ASP A 264 -3.02 24.60 19.69
N LEU A 265 -3.49 25.68 19.07
CA LEU A 265 -3.48 25.84 17.61
C LEU A 265 -2.07 26.06 17.01
N LYS A 266 -1.05 26.25 17.86
CA LYS A 266 0.34 26.47 17.43
C LYS A 266 1.12 25.17 17.24
N GLU A 267 0.54 24.03 17.63
CA GLU A 267 1.16 22.72 17.49
C GLU A 267 1.53 22.42 16.03
N ASN A 268 2.80 22.06 15.79
CA ASN A 268 3.29 21.74 14.45
C ASN A 268 2.55 20.56 13.83
N SER A 269 2.11 19.62 14.64
CA SER A 269 1.32 18.47 14.20
C SER A 269 0.01 18.88 13.52
N LEU A 270 -0.63 19.98 13.93
CA LEU A 270 -1.83 20.49 13.27
C LEU A 270 -1.52 21.05 11.88
N LYS A 271 -0.36 21.69 11.70
CA LYS A 271 0.11 22.20 10.40
C LYS A 271 0.33 21.05 9.42
N VAL A 272 0.98 19.97 9.89
CA VAL A 272 1.19 18.74 9.09
C VAL A 272 -0.14 18.15 8.65
N ILE A 273 -1.09 18.00 9.57
CA ILE A 273 -2.42 17.44 9.25
C ILE A 273 -3.16 18.33 8.24
N ALA A 274 -3.10 19.66 8.39
CA ALA A 274 -3.75 20.60 7.49
C ALA A 274 -3.13 20.61 6.07
N ASP A 275 -1.82 20.46 5.95
CA ASP A 275 -1.14 20.30 4.67
C ASP A 275 -1.52 18.97 4.01
N HIS A 276 -1.44 17.88 4.76
CA HIS A 276 -1.59 16.53 4.25
C HIS A 276 -3.01 16.19 3.78
N ILE A 277 -4.04 16.79 4.37
CA ILE A 277 -5.41 16.59 3.86
C ILE A 277 -5.58 17.14 2.44
N ARG A 278 -4.90 18.24 2.08
CA ARG A 278 -4.91 18.81 0.75
C ARG A 278 -4.28 17.83 -0.26
N SER A 279 -3.06 17.38 0.03
CA SER A 279 -2.35 16.40 -0.82
C SER A 279 -3.15 15.13 -1.02
N CYS A 280 -3.63 14.53 0.08
CA CYS A 280 -4.36 13.26 0.03
C CYS A 280 -5.65 13.37 -0.76
N ALA A 281 -6.45 14.41 -0.52
CA ALA A 281 -7.72 14.59 -1.19
C ALA A 281 -7.54 14.78 -2.71
N PHE A 282 -6.62 15.65 -3.15
CA PHE A 282 -6.41 15.90 -4.57
C PHE A 282 -5.74 14.74 -5.31
N LEU A 283 -4.85 13.98 -4.65
CA LEU A 283 -4.30 12.76 -5.24
C LEU A 283 -5.40 11.70 -5.45
N ILE A 284 -6.36 11.60 -4.53
CA ILE A 284 -7.50 10.67 -4.67
C ILE A 284 -8.46 11.17 -5.76
N VAL A 285 -8.75 12.48 -5.85
CA VAL A 285 -9.53 13.07 -6.96
C VAL A 285 -8.94 12.68 -8.31
N ASP A 286 -7.62 12.66 -8.42
CA ASP A 286 -6.90 12.29 -9.64
C ASP A 286 -6.70 10.77 -9.79
N GLY A 287 -7.45 9.95 -9.04
CA GLY A 287 -7.57 8.50 -9.22
C GLY A 287 -6.46 7.67 -8.54
N ILE A 288 -5.72 8.24 -7.58
CA ILE A 288 -4.69 7.49 -6.85
C ILE A 288 -5.30 6.85 -5.60
N GLU A 289 -5.08 5.55 -5.45
CA GLU A 289 -5.39 4.83 -4.21
C GLU A 289 -4.12 4.48 -3.43
N PRO A 290 -4.19 4.40 -2.08
CA PRO A 290 -3.05 3.95 -1.27
C PRO A 290 -2.59 2.54 -1.65
N SER A 291 -1.30 2.39 -1.98
CA SER A 291 -0.69 1.11 -2.38
C SER A 291 0.68 0.91 -1.74
N ASN A 292 1.36 -0.20 -2.07
CA ASN A 292 2.71 -0.49 -1.57
C ASN A 292 3.83 0.05 -2.49
N GLU A 293 3.50 0.52 -3.68
CA GLU A 293 4.47 0.93 -4.69
C GLU A 293 4.02 2.20 -5.42
N GLY A 294 4.96 2.88 -6.05
CA GLY A 294 4.73 4.01 -6.92
C GLY A 294 3.98 5.17 -6.25
N ARG A 295 3.09 5.81 -6.99
CA ARG A 295 2.31 6.99 -6.54
C ARG A 295 1.42 6.68 -5.35
N GLY A 296 0.80 5.49 -5.33
CA GLY A 296 -0.07 5.08 -4.22
C GLY A 296 0.70 4.85 -2.91
N TYR A 297 1.98 4.47 -2.97
CA TYR A 297 2.84 4.40 -1.79
C TYR A 297 3.09 5.80 -1.20
N VAL A 298 3.31 6.80 -2.04
CA VAL A 298 3.48 8.18 -1.56
C VAL A 298 2.21 8.68 -0.88
N LEU A 299 1.04 8.48 -1.49
CA LEU A 299 -0.24 8.80 -0.87
C LEU A 299 -0.43 8.12 0.48
N ARG A 300 -0.16 6.82 0.56
CA ARG A 300 -0.21 6.05 1.82
C ARG A 300 0.73 6.63 2.87
N ARG A 301 1.94 7.01 2.50
CA ARG A 301 2.94 7.61 3.37
C ARG A 301 2.45 8.93 3.96
N ILE A 302 1.87 9.79 3.14
CA ILE A 302 1.31 11.08 3.58
C ILE A 302 0.14 10.86 4.55
N ILE A 303 -0.80 9.95 4.24
CA ILE A 303 -1.90 9.60 5.15
C ILE A 303 -1.36 9.12 6.50
N ARG A 304 -0.44 8.15 6.51
CA ARG A 304 0.12 7.59 7.75
C ARG A 304 0.87 8.62 8.58
N ARG A 305 1.55 9.56 7.93
CA ARG A 305 2.22 10.67 8.60
C ARG A 305 1.20 11.57 9.31
N ALA A 306 0.11 11.93 8.65
CA ALA A 306 -0.98 12.69 9.28
C ALA A 306 -1.60 11.96 10.48
N LEU A 307 -1.81 10.64 10.34
CA LEU A 307 -2.36 9.80 11.41
C LEU A 307 -1.46 9.74 12.65
N ARG A 308 -0.15 9.61 12.43
CA ARG A 308 0.83 9.65 13.53
C ARG A 308 0.79 10.99 14.27
N HIS A 309 0.74 12.10 13.52
CA HIS A 309 0.62 13.44 14.14
C HIS A 309 -0.69 13.60 14.92
N GLY A 310 -1.80 13.07 14.41
CA GLY A 310 -3.07 13.05 15.16
C GLY A 310 -2.99 12.20 16.42
N HIS A 311 -2.34 11.04 16.34
CA HIS A 311 -2.11 10.18 17.51
C HIS A 311 -1.27 10.88 18.58
N SER A 312 -0.21 11.61 18.20
CA SER A 312 0.61 12.39 19.13
C SER A 312 -0.16 13.53 19.82
N LEU A 313 -1.18 14.08 19.15
CA LEU A 313 -2.12 15.06 19.72
C LEU A 313 -3.20 14.43 20.59
N GLY A 314 -3.25 13.08 20.70
CA GLY A 314 -4.23 12.37 21.51
C GLY A 314 -5.58 12.13 20.82
N ALA A 315 -5.65 12.17 19.49
CA ALA A 315 -6.86 11.86 18.74
C ALA A 315 -7.35 10.45 19.06
N LYS A 316 -8.66 10.30 19.26
CA LYS A 316 -9.30 9.02 19.57
C LYS A 316 -10.11 8.53 18.38
N GLY A 317 -9.76 7.35 17.88
CA GLY A 317 -10.41 6.75 16.71
C GLY A 317 -10.10 7.50 15.41
N SER A 318 -10.83 7.17 14.35
CA SER A 318 -10.62 7.76 13.03
C SER A 318 -11.08 9.22 12.99
N PHE A 319 -10.20 10.10 12.53
CA PHE A 319 -10.39 11.55 12.53
C PHE A 319 -10.05 12.23 11.21
N PHE A 320 -9.03 11.75 10.49
CA PHE A 320 -8.42 12.45 9.36
C PHE A 320 -9.39 12.59 8.17
N PHE A 321 -10.16 11.54 7.87
CA PHE A 321 -11.18 11.56 6.82
C PHE A 321 -12.24 12.66 7.01
N LYS A 322 -12.50 13.10 8.25
CA LYS A 322 -13.49 14.14 8.57
C LYS A 322 -13.07 15.53 8.09
N LEU A 323 -11.79 15.70 7.77
CA LEU A 323 -11.26 16.98 7.27
C LEU A 323 -11.57 17.22 5.79
N VAL A 324 -12.05 16.20 5.07
CA VAL A 324 -12.44 16.31 3.65
C VAL A 324 -13.53 17.36 3.47
N ASP A 325 -14.53 17.39 4.35
CA ASP A 325 -15.60 18.37 4.30
C ASP A 325 -15.07 19.80 4.53
N SER A 326 -14.19 19.96 5.53
CA SER A 326 -13.56 21.28 5.82
C SER A 326 -12.65 21.76 4.68
N LEU A 327 -12.02 20.83 3.95
CA LEU A 327 -11.25 21.16 2.75
C LEU A 327 -12.19 21.62 1.63
N GLY A 328 -13.34 20.95 1.46
CA GLY A 328 -14.38 21.33 0.51
C GLY A 328 -14.92 22.74 0.73
N GLU A 329 -15.04 23.17 1.99
CA GLU A 329 -15.49 24.53 2.34
C GLU A 329 -14.53 25.64 1.84
N VAL A 330 -13.22 25.39 1.80
CA VAL A 330 -12.21 26.43 1.47
C VAL A 330 -11.65 26.30 0.06
N MET A 331 -11.75 25.12 -0.58
CA MET A 331 -11.21 24.88 -1.92
C MET A 331 -12.25 24.38 -2.94
N GLY A 332 -13.44 24.00 -2.50
CA GLY A 332 -14.47 23.41 -3.36
C GLY A 332 -15.06 24.35 -4.41
N GLU A 333 -15.01 25.66 -4.22
CA GLU A 333 -15.42 26.65 -5.23
C GLU A 333 -14.47 26.65 -6.43
N ALA A 334 -13.15 26.62 -6.16
CA ALA A 334 -12.14 26.57 -7.21
C ALA A 334 -11.99 25.18 -7.83
N TYR A 335 -12.30 24.13 -7.08
CA TYR A 335 -12.13 22.72 -7.46
C TYR A 335 -13.42 21.93 -7.14
N PRO A 336 -14.49 22.04 -7.97
CA PRO A 336 -15.78 21.39 -7.70
C PRO A 336 -15.71 19.87 -7.58
N GLU A 337 -14.70 19.24 -8.20
CA GLU A 337 -14.45 17.80 -8.11
C GLU A 337 -14.20 17.32 -6.67
N LEU A 338 -13.67 18.15 -5.77
CA LEU A 338 -13.55 17.84 -4.35
C LEU A 338 -14.92 17.58 -3.70
N LEU A 339 -15.91 18.42 -4.03
CA LEU A 339 -17.27 18.28 -3.51
C LEU A 339 -17.97 17.09 -4.11
N GLN A 340 -17.81 16.88 -5.42
CA GLN A 340 -18.44 15.76 -6.14
C GLN A 340 -17.95 14.39 -5.65
N GLN A 341 -16.68 14.29 -5.27
CA GLN A 341 -16.03 13.04 -4.86
C GLN A 341 -15.81 12.96 -3.33
N SER A 342 -16.33 13.89 -2.52
CA SER A 342 -16.05 13.97 -1.08
C SER A 342 -16.32 12.66 -0.32
N ALA A 343 -17.42 11.97 -0.67
CA ALA A 343 -17.77 10.68 -0.07
C ALA A 343 -16.74 9.58 -0.38
N GLU A 344 -16.25 9.54 -1.62
CA GLU A 344 -15.25 8.56 -2.04
C GLU A 344 -13.87 8.85 -1.44
N ILE A 345 -13.46 10.12 -1.44
CA ILE A 345 -12.22 10.57 -0.78
C ILE A 345 -12.25 10.17 0.70
N SER A 346 -13.34 10.48 1.39
CA SER A 346 -13.52 10.13 2.80
C SER A 346 -13.48 8.63 3.04
N ARG A 347 -14.09 7.83 2.16
CA ARG A 347 -14.09 6.36 2.22
C ARG A 347 -12.68 5.79 2.12
N ILE A 348 -11.89 6.26 1.14
CA ILE A 348 -10.53 5.79 0.89
C ILE A 348 -9.61 6.15 2.07
N ILE A 349 -9.65 7.41 2.52
CA ILE A 349 -8.84 7.87 3.66
C ILE A 349 -9.22 7.09 4.93
N LYS A 350 -10.51 6.97 5.25
CA LYS A 350 -10.98 6.25 6.43
C LYS A 350 -10.53 4.80 6.45
N LYS A 351 -10.56 4.13 5.31
CA LYS A 351 -10.12 2.74 5.17
C LYS A 351 -8.63 2.57 5.50
N GLU A 352 -7.75 3.43 4.93
CA GLU A 352 -6.31 3.39 5.23
C GLU A 352 -6.04 3.76 6.70
N GLU A 353 -6.80 4.69 7.26
CA GLU A 353 -6.74 5.09 8.66
C GLU A 353 -7.10 3.92 9.60
N GLU A 354 -8.20 3.24 9.37
CA GLU A 354 -8.63 2.07 10.16
C GLU A 354 -7.63 0.90 10.03
N GLN A 355 -7.05 0.73 8.84
CA GLN A 355 -6.04 -0.29 8.61
C GLN A 355 -4.75 0.01 9.38
N PHE A 356 -4.27 1.25 9.33
CA PHE A 356 -3.03 1.65 10.02
C PHE A 356 -3.20 1.68 11.54
N ALA A 357 -4.36 2.10 12.05
CA ALA A 357 -4.66 2.13 13.49
C ALA A 357 -4.46 0.76 14.18
N ARG A 358 -4.68 -0.35 13.47
CA ARG A 358 -4.48 -1.72 14.00
C ARG A 358 -3.03 -2.04 14.35
N THR A 359 -2.08 -1.40 13.67
CA THR A 359 -0.64 -1.64 13.83
C THR A 359 0.09 -0.47 14.47
N LEU A 360 -0.49 0.73 14.44
CA LEU A 360 0.13 1.97 14.93
C LEU A 360 0.54 1.86 16.41
N ASP A 361 -0.39 1.50 17.29
CA ASP A 361 -0.11 1.39 18.75
C ASP A 361 0.99 0.36 19.05
N LYS A 362 0.96 -0.76 18.35
CA LYS A 362 1.96 -1.82 18.51
C LYS A 362 3.33 -1.39 17.99
N GLY A 363 3.37 -0.78 16.81
CA GLY A 363 4.60 -0.28 16.20
C GLY A 363 5.23 0.85 17.02
N MET A 364 4.42 1.79 17.52
CA MET A 364 4.87 2.83 18.45
C MET A 364 5.45 2.22 19.73
N GLY A 365 4.77 1.24 20.34
CA GLY A 365 5.26 0.55 21.52
C GLY A 365 6.61 -0.16 21.31
N VAL A 366 6.80 -0.80 20.14
CA VAL A 366 8.07 -1.44 19.79
C VAL A 366 9.19 -0.39 19.62
N LEU A 367 8.89 0.72 18.92
CA LEU A 367 9.85 1.81 18.74
C LEU A 367 10.21 2.47 20.07
N GLU A 368 9.24 2.75 20.93
CA GLU A 368 9.48 3.37 22.24
C GLU A 368 10.32 2.48 23.17
N MET A 369 10.04 1.19 23.22
CA MET A 369 10.88 0.25 23.98
C MET A 369 12.31 0.22 23.43
N ALA A 370 12.47 0.17 22.11
CA ALA A 370 13.81 0.14 21.51
C ALA A 370 14.58 1.43 21.75
N LEU A 371 13.93 2.59 21.69
CA LEU A 371 14.55 3.89 22.01
C LEU A 371 14.95 4.00 23.49
N ALA A 372 14.17 3.42 24.40
CA ALA A 372 14.48 3.40 25.83
C ALA A 372 15.68 2.50 26.17
N ASP A 373 15.88 1.40 25.43
CA ASP A 373 16.98 0.44 25.63
C ASP A 373 18.22 0.76 24.79
N LEU A 374 18.18 1.81 23.94
CA LEU A 374 19.24 2.14 23.00
C LEU A 374 20.46 2.69 23.71
N SER A 375 21.62 2.05 23.54
CA SER A 375 22.89 2.48 24.12
C SER A 375 23.74 3.36 23.16
N GLY A 376 23.14 3.91 22.11
CA GLY A 376 23.79 4.75 21.10
C GLY A 376 22.86 5.86 20.60
N SER A 377 23.25 6.56 19.53
CA SER A 377 22.47 7.62 18.89
C SER A 377 21.81 7.18 17.57
N GLU A 378 21.91 5.89 17.22
CA GLU A 378 21.45 5.37 15.93
C GLU A 378 20.57 4.12 16.11
N LEU A 379 19.37 4.12 15.55
CA LEU A 379 18.46 2.97 15.54
C LEU A 379 18.97 1.90 14.58
N PRO A 380 19.05 0.61 15.00
CA PRO A 380 19.52 -0.48 14.15
C PRO A 380 18.61 -0.66 12.90
N GLY A 381 19.22 -0.84 11.73
CA GLY A 381 18.51 -1.04 10.46
C GLY A 381 17.54 -2.22 10.44
N LYS A 382 17.85 -3.29 11.20
CA LYS A 382 16.93 -4.43 11.39
C LYS A 382 15.62 -4.05 12.09
N LEU A 383 15.67 -3.14 13.04
CA LEU A 383 14.46 -2.62 13.71
C LEU A 383 13.66 -1.73 12.75
N VAL A 384 14.35 -0.85 12.01
CA VAL A 384 13.71 -0.01 10.98
C VAL A 384 13.01 -0.89 9.95
N PHE A 385 13.65 -1.96 9.49
CA PHE A 385 13.06 -2.95 8.59
C PHE A 385 11.84 -3.65 9.21
N GLN A 386 11.91 -4.07 10.46
CA GLN A 386 10.78 -4.70 11.16
C GLN A 386 9.58 -3.76 11.29
N LEU A 387 9.83 -2.47 11.60
CA LEU A 387 8.77 -1.45 11.66
C LEU A 387 8.12 -1.24 10.28
N TYR A 388 8.92 -1.24 9.21
CA TYR A 388 8.44 -1.12 7.85
C TYR A 388 7.64 -2.35 7.39
N ASP A 389 8.22 -3.54 7.48
CA ASP A 389 7.69 -4.78 6.93
C ASP A 389 6.48 -5.31 7.72
N THR A 390 6.56 -5.30 9.05
CA THR A 390 5.56 -5.91 9.93
C THR A 390 4.47 -4.94 10.38
N TYR A 391 4.86 -3.71 10.72
CA TYR A 391 3.93 -2.71 11.27
C TYR A 391 3.50 -1.65 10.26
N GLY A 392 4.10 -1.65 9.07
CA GLY A 392 3.75 -0.72 8.01
C GLY A 392 4.15 0.73 8.30
N PHE A 393 5.22 0.93 9.09
CA PHE A 393 5.82 2.24 9.31
C PHE A 393 6.72 2.57 8.12
N PRO A 394 6.41 3.57 7.31
CA PRO A 394 7.36 4.09 6.35
C PRO A 394 8.65 4.53 7.05
N THR A 395 9.79 4.39 6.37
CA THR A 395 11.11 4.72 6.97
C THR A 395 11.22 6.18 7.38
N ASP A 396 10.64 7.10 6.60
CA ASP A 396 10.56 8.53 6.92
C ASP A 396 9.74 8.81 8.19
N LEU A 397 8.64 8.05 8.41
CA LEU A 397 7.88 8.14 9.65
C LEU A 397 8.70 7.72 10.86
N THR A 398 9.47 6.64 10.73
CA THR A 398 10.39 6.17 11.78
C THR A 398 11.50 7.21 12.00
N ASN A 399 12.02 7.82 10.91
CA ASN A 399 13.03 8.87 10.96
C ASN A 399 12.52 10.15 11.67
N ASP A 400 11.30 10.59 11.36
CA ASP A 400 10.69 11.76 12.02
C ASP A 400 10.62 11.55 13.55
N ILE A 401 10.18 10.35 13.99
CA ILE A 401 10.07 10.03 15.41
C ILE A 401 11.44 9.94 16.07
N ALA A 402 12.43 9.35 15.39
CA ALA A 402 13.79 9.23 15.87
C ALA A 402 14.44 10.62 16.01
N ARG A 403 14.34 11.45 14.97
CA ARG A 403 14.89 12.82 14.93
C ARG A 403 14.30 13.72 16.02
N GLU A 404 12.99 13.66 16.28
CA GLU A 404 12.35 14.40 17.38
C GLU A 404 12.95 14.07 18.75
N ARG A 405 13.59 12.91 18.88
CA ARG A 405 14.23 12.43 20.11
C ARG A 405 15.78 12.45 20.04
N GLY A 406 16.36 13.01 18.99
CA GLY A 406 17.80 13.16 18.82
C GLY A 406 18.52 11.90 18.34
N TYR A 407 17.83 10.97 17.69
CA TYR A 407 18.39 9.74 17.12
C TYR A 407 18.41 9.78 15.59
N SER A 408 19.35 9.04 14.99
CA SER A 408 19.43 8.74 13.55
C SER A 408 19.00 7.31 13.24
N LEU A 409 18.87 6.96 11.96
CA LEU A 409 18.58 5.61 11.50
C LEU A 409 19.78 5.01 10.78
N ASP A 410 20.08 3.73 11.06
CA ASP A 410 20.99 2.90 10.27
C ASP A 410 20.30 2.49 8.95
N MET A 411 20.42 3.38 7.95
CA MET A 411 19.82 3.15 6.62
C MET A 411 20.57 2.09 5.83
N GLU A 412 21.86 1.90 6.03
CA GLU A 412 22.65 0.86 5.36
C GLU A 412 22.23 -0.54 5.82
N GLY A 413 22.05 -0.72 7.13
CA GLY A 413 21.50 -1.94 7.69
C GLY A 413 20.06 -2.21 7.26
N TYR A 414 19.23 -1.17 7.10
CA TYR A 414 17.88 -1.30 6.55
C TYR A 414 17.90 -1.78 5.09
N GLU A 415 18.71 -1.18 4.24
CA GLU A 415 18.84 -1.57 2.83
C GLU A 415 19.35 -3.01 2.67
N THR A 416 20.29 -3.42 3.53
CA THR A 416 20.76 -4.81 3.59
C THR A 416 19.62 -5.78 3.87
N CYS A 417 18.77 -5.50 4.86
CA CYS A 417 17.59 -6.32 5.18
C CYS A 417 16.58 -6.35 4.02
N MET A 418 16.37 -5.23 3.33
CA MET A 418 15.52 -5.13 2.15
C MET A 418 16.04 -5.98 0.98
N GLU A 419 17.33 -5.97 0.74
CA GLU A 419 17.94 -6.76 -0.33
C GLU A 419 17.92 -8.26 -0.02
N GLU A 420 18.10 -8.64 1.24
CA GLU A 420 17.90 -10.03 1.69
C GLU A 420 16.45 -10.50 1.48
N GLN A 421 15.46 -9.63 1.72
CA GLN A 421 14.05 -9.95 1.45
C GLN A 421 13.81 -10.11 -0.04
N ARG A 422 14.32 -9.20 -0.89
CA ARG A 422 14.22 -9.28 -2.35
C ARG A 422 14.90 -10.55 -2.88
N THR A 423 16.07 -10.90 -2.35
CA THR A 423 16.81 -12.09 -2.73
C THR A 423 16.05 -13.36 -2.35
N ARG A 424 15.45 -13.42 -1.15
CA ARG A 424 14.57 -14.54 -0.74
C ARG A 424 13.33 -14.64 -1.63
N ALA A 425 12.73 -13.52 -2.02
CA ALA A 425 11.61 -13.50 -2.95
C ALA A 425 12.02 -13.97 -4.35
N ARG A 426 13.22 -13.58 -4.84
CA ARG A 426 13.79 -14.05 -6.11
C ARG A 426 14.22 -15.52 -6.07
N ALA A 427 14.77 -16.02 -4.96
CA ALA A 427 15.19 -17.41 -4.82
C ALA A 427 14.00 -18.40 -4.76
N SER A 428 12.80 -17.93 -4.47
CA SER A 428 11.56 -18.71 -4.57
C SER A 428 11.06 -18.84 -6.02
N SER A 429 11.56 -18.05 -6.96
CA SER A 429 11.36 -18.22 -8.40
C SER A 429 12.58 -18.96 -8.96
N GLN A 430 12.40 -20.24 -9.30
CA GLN A 430 13.43 -21.19 -9.75
C GLN A 430 14.38 -20.64 -10.80
N PHE A 431 15.68 -20.92 -10.60
CA PHE A 431 16.79 -21.02 -11.55
C PHE A 431 16.48 -20.57 -12.98
N SER A 432 16.94 -19.40 -13.38
CA SER A 432 17.11 -19.07 -14.79
C SER A 432 18.46 -18.40 -15.02
N ILE A 433 19.26 -19.02 -15.89
CA ILE A 433 20.42 -18.34 -16.48
C ILE A 433 19.87 -17.14 -17.25
N ASP A 434 20.37 -15.94 -16.94
CA ASP A 434 19.97 -14.73 -17.64
C ASP A 434 20.69 -14.63 -18.99
N TYR A 435 20.01 -14.98 -20.06
CA TYR A 435 20.51 -14.90 -21.42
C TYR A 435 20.43 -13.49 -22.03
N THR A 436 19.86 -12.50 -21.35
CA THR A 436 19.58 -11.16 -21.90
C THR A 436 20.86 -10.43 -22.38
N ASN A 437 21.98 -10.64 -21.70
CA ASN A 437 23.26 -10.02 -22.05
C ASN A 437 24.12 -10.85 -23.05
N THR A 438 23.77 -12.11 -23.28
CA THR A 438 24.54 -13.06 -24.10
C THR A 438 24.05 -13.12 -25.54
N ILE A 439 22.76 -12.91 -25.76
CA ILE A 439 22.13 -13.00 -27.10
C ILE A 439 22.29 -11.67 -27.82
N ARG A 440 23.16 -11.67 -28.86
CA ARG A 440 23.40 -10.51 -29.75
C ARG A 440 23.10 -10.91 -31.20
N LEU A 441 21.86 -11.35 -31.47
CA LEU A 441 21.41 -11.65 -32.83
C LEU A 441 20.66 -10.46 -33.39
N GLU A 442 20.96 -10.07 -34.63
CA GLU A 442 20.17 -9.11 -35.40
C GLU A 442 18.92 -9.77 -35.94
N GLY A 443 17.82 -8.98 -36.06
CA GLY A 443 16.55 -9.45 -36.61
C GLY A 443 15.52 -9.83 -35.53
N SER A 444 14.59 -10.71 -35.90
CA SER A 444 13.51 -11.20 -35.03
C SER A 444 13.10 -12.61 -35.40
N THR A 445 12.55 -13.35 -34.44
CA THR A 445 11.87 -14.61 -34.71
C THR A 445 10.44 -14.33 -35.17
N ASP A 446 10.03 -14.94 -36.31
CA ASP A 446 8.65 -14.84 -36.79
C ASP A 446 7.76 -15.87 -36.06
N PHE A 447 6.75 -15.37 -35.31
CA PHE A 447 5.84 -16.20 -34.54
C PHE A 447 4.61 -16.60 -35.35
N CYS A 448 4.51 -17.90 -35.73
CA CYS A 448 3.42 -18.45 -36.50
C CYS A 448 2.39 -19.23 -35.65
N GLY A 449 2.60 -19.31 -34.33
CA GLY A 449 1.86 -20.17 -33.40
C GLY A 449 0.43 -19.78 -33.10
N TYR A 450 -0.09 -18.71 -33.71
CA TYR A 450 -1.53 -18.42 -33.69
C TYR A 450 -2.32 -19.33 -34.66
N ALA A 451 -1.66 -19.75 -35.74
CA ALA A 451 -2.30 -20.53 -36.81
C ALA A 451 -1.92 -22.00 -36.81
N VAL A 452 -0.70 -22.34 -36.37
CA VAL A 452 -0.16 -23.70 -36.44
C VAL A 452 0.52 -24.06 -35.12
N THR A 453 0.51 -25.38 -34.82
CA THR A 453 1.22 -26.01 -33.68
C THR A 453 2.46 -26.78 -34.12
N GLU A 454 2.62 -26.99 -35.43
CA GLU A 454 3.79 -27.62 -36.02
C GLU A 454 4.39 -26.76 -37.11
N LEU A 455 5.73 -26.62 -37.13
CA LEU A 455 6.44 -25.83 -38.12
C LEU A 455 7.86 -26.28 -38.31
N SER A 456 8.30 -26.39 -39.59
CA SER A 456 9.72 -26.60 -39.92
C SER A 456 10.44 -25.24 -39.97
N SER A 457 11.60 -25.16 -39.32
CA SER A 457 12.37 -23.92 -39.26
C SER A 457 13.87 -24.20 -39.11
N GLU A 458 14.68 -23.21 -39.42
CA GLU A 458 16.12 -23.21 -39.28
C GLU A 458 16.57 -22.77 -37.90
N ILE A 459 17.59 -23.42 -37.31
CA ILE A 459 18.25 -22.98 -36.07
C ILE A 459 19.19 -21.83 -36.40
N ILE A 460 18.86 -20.62 -35.97
CA ILE A 460 19.68 -19.41 -36.21
C ILE A 460 20.57 -19.04 -35.03
N GLY A 461 20.32 -19.58 -33.85
CA GLY A 461 21.13 -19.38 -32.62
C GLY A 461 21.11 -20.63 -31.76
N LEU A 462 22.27 -21.02 -31.23
CA LEU A 462 22.45 -22.19 -30.38
C LEU A 462 23.35 -21.83 -29.19
N TYR A 463 22.88 -22.15 -27.97
CA TYR A 463 23.56 -21.77 -26.71
C TYR A 463 23.57 -22.96 -25.75
N SER A 464 24.70 -23.14 -25.03
CA SER A 464 24.80 -24.11 -23.93
C SER A 464 25.54 -23.44 -22.77
N SER A 465 25.07 -23.60 -21.53
CA SER A 465 25.66 -23.01 -20.33
C SER A 465 25.88 -21.47 -20.42
N GLY A 466 25.04 -20.79 -21.18
CA GLY A 466 25.11 -19.33 -21.37
C GLY A 466 26.06 -18.86 -22.48
N GLU A 467 26.75 -19.74 -23.17
CA GLU A 467 27.68 -19.41 -24.27
C GLU A 467 27.12 -19.87 -25.64
N ALA A 468 27.41 -19.08 -26.67
CA ALA A 468 27.05 -19.45 -28.04
C ALA A 468 27.93 -20.62 -28.51
N VAL A 469 27.29 -21.64 -29.09
CA VAL A 469 27.95 -22.86 -29.58
C VAL A 469 27.51 -23.20 -31.01
N ASN A 470 28.34 -23.90 -31.76
CA ASN A 470 28.00 -24.30 -33.13
C ASN A 470 27.26 -25.66 -33.19
N SER A 471 27.39 -26.49 -32.15
CA SER A 471 26.72 -27.78 -32.07
C SER A 471 26.46 -28.21 -30.64
N VAL A 472 25.41 -29.06 -30.44
CA VAL A 472 25.06 -29.66 -29.15
C VAL A 472 24.74 -31.14 -29.39
N SER A 473 25.03 -32.01 -28.39
CA SER A 473 24.83 -33.46 -28.46
C SER A 473 23.95 -33.95 -27.32
N GLU A 474 23.59 -35.22 -27.37
CA GLU A 474 22.76 -35.91 -26.38
C GLU A 474 23.18 -35.61 -24.94
N GLY A 475 22.20 -35.35 -24.07
CA GLY A 475 22.37 -35.02 -22.67
C GLY A 475 22.67 -33.54 -22.38
N THR A 476 22.88 -32.70 -23.39
CA THR A 476 23.22 -31.29 -23.23
C THR A 476 21.96 -30.45 -22.97
N ASP A 477 21.99 -29.59 -21.95
CA ASP A 477 21.00 -28.54 -21.78
C ASP A 477 21.27 -27.43 -22.80
N VAL A 478 20.22 -27.07 -23.53
CA VAL A 478 20.32 -26.16 -24.67
C VAL A 478 19.30 -25.06 -24.61
N ALA A 479 19.71 -23.88 -25.05
CA ALA A 479 18.82 -22.80 -25.44
C ALA A 479 19.03 -22.48 -26.91
N LEU A 480 17.97 -22.31 -27.69
CA LEU A 480 18.11 -22.10 -29.13
C LEU A 480 17.06 -21.12 -29.68
N ILE A 481 17.40 -20.53 -30.80
CA ILE A 481 16.55 -19.56 -31.50
C ILE A 481 16.29 -20.11 -32.90
N LEU A 482 15.01 -20.09 -33.29
CA LEU A 482 14.55 -20.46 -34.62
C LEU A 482 14.23 -19.20 -35.43
N ALA A 483 14.39 -19.29 -36.78
CA ALA A 483 14.00 -18.20 -37.67
C ALA A 483 12.48 -17.96 -37.62
N GLN A 484 11.69 -19.02 -37.57
CA GLN A 484 10.25 -19.03 -37.40
C GLN A 484 9.87 -20.02 -36.32
N THR A 485 8.80 -19.77 -35.57
CA THR A 485 8.38 -20.68 -34.52
C THR A 485 6.86 -20.73 -34.32
N ALA A 486 6.37 -21.95 -33.96
CA ALA A 486 5.03 -22.16 -33.47
C ALA A 486 4.95 -22.02 -31.94
N PHE A 487 6.09 -21.97 -31.22
CA PHE A 487 6.13 -21.94 -29.76
C PHE A 487 5.91 -20.50 -29.27
N TYR A 488 4.88 -20.30 -28.44
CA TYR A 488 4.62 -19.05 -27.75
C TYR A 488 5.69 -18.80 -26.69
N ALA A 489 6.30 -17.64 -26.71
CA ALA A 489 7.23 -17.23 -25.67
C ALA A 489 6.48 -16.56 -24.51
N GLU A 490 6.87 -16.86 -23.26
CA GLU A 490 6.28 -16.29 -22.05
C GLU A 490 6.15 -14.77 -22.16
N SER A 491 4.92 -14.27 -22.07
CA SER A 491 4.59 -12.86 -22.17
C SER A 491 3.19 -12.60 -21.63
N GLY A 492 2.92 -11.38 -21.08
CA GLY A 492 1.58 -10.96 -20.66
C GLY A 492 0.94 -11.86 -19.58
N GLY A 493 1.76 -12.58 -18.82
CA GLY A 493 1.30 -13.54 -17.79
C GLY A 493 0.97 -14.94 -18.32
N GLN A 494 0.97 -15.19 -19.63
CA GLN A 494 0.87 -16.52 -20.20
C GLN A 494 2.26 -17.18 -20.22
N ILE A 495 2.37 -18.43 -19.71
CA ILE A 495 3.61 -19.21 -19.73
C ILE A 495 4.04 -19.56 -21.16
N GLY A 496 5.33 -19.83 -21.33
CA GLY A 496 5.90 -20.36 -22.58
C GLY A 496 5.43 -21.77 -22.89
N ASP A 497 5.39 -22.09 -24.17
CA ASP A 497 5.04 -23.43 -24.64
C ASP A 497 6.14 -24.46 -24.40
N LYS A 498 5.71 -25.72 -24.28
CA LYS A 498 6.54 -26.90 -24.28
C LYS A 498 6.31 -27.68 -25.54
N GLY A 499 7.20 -28.64 -25.82
CA GLY A 499 7.07 -29.52 -26.97
C GLY A 499 8.39 -30.13 -27.35
N VAL A 500 8.55 -30.45 -28.63
CA VAL A 500 9.74 -31.13 -29.15
C VAL A 500 10.24 -30.47 -30.44
N LEU A 501 11.56 -30.55 -30.64
CA LEU A 501 12.20 -30.27 -31.92
C LEU A 501 12.83 -31.54 -32.45
N THR A 502 12.56 -31.87 -33.69
CA THR A 502 13.03 -33.10 -34.30
C THR A 502 13.83 -32.85 -35.59
N LYS A 503 14.89 -33.66 -35.78
CA LYS A 503 15.68 -33.70 -37.01
C LYS A 503 15.99 -35.20 -37.32
N GLY A 504 15.19 -35.86 -38.17
CA GLY A 504 15.28 -37.26 -38.41
C GLY A 504 15.04 -38.10 -37.15
N LYS A 505 16.10 -38.75 -36.61
CA LYS A 505 16.02 -39.49 -35.32
C LYS A 505 16.50 -38.66 -34.10
N SER A 506 16.99 -37.49 -34.33
CA SER A 506 17.46 -36.59 -33.24
C SER A 506 16.28 -35.82 -32.67
N LEU A 507 16.28 -35.61 -31.33
CA LEU A 507 15.21 -34.99 -30.59
C LEU A 507 15.72 -34.06 -29.50
N ILE A 508 15.17 -32.85 -29.42
CA ILE A 508 15.27 -31.94 -28.29
C ILE A 508 13.90 -31.85 -27.62
N ALA A 509 13.84 -32.06 -26.30
CA ALA A 509 12.66 -31.77 -25.51
C ALA A 509 12.70 -30.29 -25.06
N ILE A 510 11.71 -29.50 -25.46
CA ILE A 510 11.56 -28.09 -25.05
C ILE A 510 10.70 -28.04 -23.79
N SER A 511 11.26 -27.48 -22.72
CA SER A 511 10.64 -27.37 -21.42
C SER A 511 10.04 -25.97 -21.17
N ASP A 512 10.51 -24.94 -21.91
CA ASP A 512 10.07 -23.54 -21.77
C ASP A 512 10.40 -22.76 -23.05
N CYS A 513 9.66 -21.68 -23.29
CA CYS A 513 9.95 -20.71 -24.35
C CYS A 513 9.82 -19.30 -23.79
N ARG A 514 10.88 -18.48 -23.93
CA ARG A 514 10.97 -17.12 -23.37
C ARG A 514 11.24 -16.09 -24.43
N LYS A 515 10.81 -14.85 -24.17
CA LYS A 515 11.12 -13.72 -25.04
C LYS A 515 12.43 -13.07 -24.60
N VAL A 516 13.40 -12.93 -25.53
CA VAL A 516 14.65 -12.21 -25.33
C VAL A 516 14.82 -11.23 -26.48
N GLY A 517 14.66 -9.94 -26.21
CA GLY A 517 14.55 -8.91 -27.25
C GLY A 517 13.40 -9.22 -28.22
N ASN A 518 13.71 -9.33 -29.52
CA ASN A 518 12.74 -9.68 -30.56
C ASN A 518 12.74 -11.17 -30.92
N HIS A 519 13.43 -12.02 -30.11
CA HIS A 519 13.57 -13.45 -30.40
C HIS A 519 12.80 -14.30 -29.40
N HIS A 520 12.36 -15.49 -29.85
CA HIS A 520 11.82 -16.56 -29.04
C HIS A 520 12.95 -17.55 -28.70
N LEU A 521 13.34 -17.62 -27.42
CA LEU A 521 14.37 -18.52 -26.91
C LEU A 521 13.72 -19.81 -26.42
N HIS A 522 13.96 -20.93 -27.12
CA HIS A 522 13.50 -22.26 -26.76
C HIS A 522 14.51 -22.86 -25.79
N ILE A 523 14.09 -23.27 -24.62
CA ILE A 523 14.93 -23.84 -23.55
C ILE A 523 14.56 -25.33 -23.40
N GLY A 524 15.56 -26.21 -23.40
CA GLY A 524 15.30 -27.65 -23.32
C GLY A 524 16.56 -28.47 -23.16
N GLN A 525 16.42 -29.78 -23.46
CA GLN A 525 17.52 -30.72 -23.39
C GLN A 525 17.57 -31.58 -24.64
N VAL A 526 18.77 -31.88 -25.15
CA VAL A 526 18.97 -32.83 -26.25
C VAL A 526 18.77 -34.24 -25.70
N VAL A 527 17.65 -34.85 -26.09
CA VAL A 527 17.29 -36.20 -25.67
C VAL A 527 18.04 -37.27 -26.49
N SER A 528 18.25 -36.99 -27.77
CA SER A 528 19.00 -37.91 -28.64
C SER A 528 19.62 -37.19 -29.84
N GLY A 529 20.77 -37.67 -30.30
CA GLY A 529 21.47 -37.19 -31.48
C GLY A 529 22.26 -35.92 -31.34
N GLN A 530 22.42 -35.20 -32.46
CA GLN A 530 23.23 -33.95 -32.51
C GLN A 530 22.50 -32.89 -33.36
N PHE A 531 22.59 -31.63 -32.90
CA PHE A 531 22.06 -30.45 -33.59
C PHE A 531 23.16 -29.41 -33.81
N ASN A 532 23.09 -28.71 -34.94
CA ASN A 532 24.06 -27.68 -35.34
C ASN A 532 23.30 -26.41 -35.74
N ILE A 533 24.01 -25.29 -35.77
CA ILE A 533 23.52 -24.07 -36.41
C ILE A 533 23.22 -24.33 -37.88
N ALA A 534 22.18 -23.68 -38.42
CA ALA A 534 21.62 -23.89 -39.78
C ALA A 534 20.92 -25.23 -40.01
N ASP A 535 20.76 -26.07 -38.99
CA ASP A 535 19.96 -27.31 -39.13
C ASP A 535 18.47 -26.93 -39.31
N GLN A 536 17.83 -27.67 -40.25
CA GLN A 536 16.37 -27.63 -40.40
C GLN A 536 15.76 -28.60 -39.40
N VAL A 537 14.88 -28.08 -38.53
CA VAL A 537 14.19 -28.87 -37.50
C VAL A 537 12.68 -28.74 -37.66
N ASN A 538 11.95 -29.77 -37.30
CA ASN A 538 10.50 -29.70 -37.18
C ASN A 538 10.12 -29.52 -35.72
N GLY A 539 9.51 -28.34 -35.40
CA GLY A 539 9.01 -28.04 -34.09
C GLY A 539 7.54 -28.38 -33.94
N SER A 540 7.21 -29.12 -32.87
CA SER A 540 5.84 -29.53 -32.53
C SER A 540 5.57 -29.14 -31.09
N VAL A 541 4.59 -28.25 -30.89
CA VAL A 541 4.12 -27.78 -29.58
C VAL A 541 3.28 -28.87 -28.90
N ASP A 542 3.34 -29.00 -27.58
CA ASP A 542 2.42 -29.82 -26.82
C ASP A 542 0.99 -29.23 -26.92
N GLU A 543 0.20 -29.80 -27.81
CA GLU A 543 -1.16 -29.35 -28.11
C GLU A 543 -2.10 -29.45 -26.91
N THR A 544 -1.90 -30.46 -26.05
CA THR A 544 -2.71 -30.66 -24.85
C THR A 544 -2.49 -29.49 -23.89
N GLN A 545 -1.22 -29.21 -23.59
CA GLN A 545 -0.87 -28.10 -22.70
C GLN A 545 -1.27 -26.71 -23.29
N ARG A 546 -0.98 -26.50 -24.59
CA ARG A 546 -1.37 -25.27 -25.29
C ARG A 546 -2.88 -25.04 -25.21
N ARG A 547 -3.68 -26.09 -25.44
CA ARG A 547 -5.14 -26.03 -25.36
C ARG A 547 -5.59 -25.59 -23.98
N GLU A 548 -5.11 -26.23 -22.91
CA GLU A 548 -5.47 -25.88 -21.53
C GLU A 548 -5.09 -24.43 -21.18
N VAL A 549 -3.91 -23.98 -21.63
CA VAL A 549 -3.49 -22.58 -21.46
C VAL A 549 -4.43 -21.63 -22.20
N THR A 550 -4.85 -21.94 -23.44
CA THR A 550 -5.77 -21.06 -24.19
C THR A 550 -7.15 -20.96 -23.54
N LEU A 551 -7.66 -22.07 -22.92
CA LEU A 551 -8.91 -22.04 -22.16
C LEU A 551 -8.79 -21.05 -21.00
N ASN A 552 -7.75 -21.19 -20.19
CA ASN A 552 -7.50 -20.36 -19.02
C ASN A 552 -7.25 -18.89 -19.41
N HIS A 553 -6.53 -18.63 -20.50
CA HIS A 553 -6.24 -17.26 -20.95
C HIS A 553 -7.52 -16.55 -21.43
N SER A 554 -8.32 -17.20 -22.26
CA SER A 554 -9.57 -16.61 -22.73
C SER A 554 -10.57 -16.40 -21.60
N ALA A 555 -10.60 -17.30 -20.63
CA ALA A 555 -11.41 -17.15 -19.42
C ALA A 555 -10.94 -15.98 -18.53
N THR A 556 -9.64 -15.65 -18.54
CA THR A 556 -9.10 -14.51 -17.79
C THR A 556 -9.73 -13.18 -18.24
N HIS A 557 -9.88 -12.98 -19.55
CA HIS A 557 -10.51 -11.80 -20.10
C HIS A 557 -12.01 -11.70 -19.72
N LEU A 558 -12.74 -12.80 -19.82
CA LEU A 558 -14.13 -12.84 -19.37
C LEU A 558 -14.26 -12.59 -17.87
N LEU A 559 -13.33 -13.14 -17.08
CA LEU A 559 -13.28 -12.93 -15.63
C LEU A 559 -13.00 -11.46 -15.28
N HIS A 560 -12.07 -10.81 -15.98
CA HIS A 560 -11.73 -9.42 -15.77
C HIS A 560 -12.96 -8.52 -15.95
N GLU A 561 -13.67 -8.66 -17.06
CA GLU A 561 -14.87 -7.86 -17.30
C GLU A 561 -16.02 -8.21 -16.32
N ALA A 562 -16.20 -9.48 -15.96
CA ALA A 562 -17.20 -9.87 -14.96
C ALA A 562 -16.88 -9.27 -13.56
N LEU A 563 -15.60 -9.21 -13.18
CA LEU A 563 -15.16 -8.52 -11.96
C LEU A 563 -15.50 -7.03 -12.00
N ARG A 564 -15.26 -6.35 -13.13
CA ARG A 564 -15.62 -4.93 -13.31
C ARG A 564 -17.12 -4.70 -13.18
N GLN A 565 -17.94 -5.55 -13.77
CA GLN A 565 -19.41 -5.44 -13.69
C GLN A 565 -19.96 -5.67 -12.29
N VAL A 566 -19.33 -6.53 -11.48
CA VAL A 566 -19.82 -6.87 -10.14
C VAL A 566 -19.25 -5.96 -9.06
N LEU A 567 -17.96 -5.59 -9.17
CA LEU A 567 -17.23 -4.86 -8.14
C LEU A 567 -17.05 -3.37 -8.47
N GLY A 568 -17.12 -3.00 -9.75
CA GLY A 568 -17.00 -1.62 -10.22
C GLY A 568 -15.82 -1.38 -11.16
N GLU A 569 -15.84 -0.23 -11.85
CA GLU A 569 -14.87 0.15 -12.87
C GLU A 569 -13.42 0.34 -12.36
N HIS A 570 -13.23 0.51 -11.05
CA HIS A 570 -11.92 0.60 -10.40
C HIS A 570 -11.11 -0.70 -10.45
N VAL A 571 -11.73 -1.81 -10.87
CA VAL A 571 -11.04 -3.09 -11.04
C VAL A 571 -10.12 -3.02 -12.25
N HIS A 572 -8.81 -3.06 -11.99
CA HIS A 572 -7.76 -3.10 -13.00
C HIS A 572 -6.80 -4.23 -12.70
N GLN A 573 -6.27 -4.87 -13.74
CA GLN A 573 -5.24 -5.90 -13.59
C GLN A 573 -3.98 -5.33 -12.93
N LYS A 574 -3.47 -6.02 -11.90
CA LYS A 574 -2.19 -5.76 -11.23
C LYS A 574 -1.17 -6.87 -11.44
N GLY A 575 -1.62 -8.02 -11.88
CA GLY A 575 -0.80 -9.15 -12.26
C GLY A 575 -1.66 -10.28 -12.84
N SER A 576 -1.05 -11.12 -13.65
CA SER A 576 -1.69 -12.29 -14.22
C SER A 576 -0.69 -13.44 -14.31
N LEU A 577 -1.17 -14.66 -14.14
CA LEU A 577 -0.45 -15.88 -14.47
C LEU A 577 -1.44 -16.88 -15.07
N VAL A 578 -1.15 -17.30 -16.27
CA VAL A 578 -1.98 -18.28 -16.99
C VAL A 578 -1.11 -19.48 -17.36
N ASN A 579 -1.43 -20.63 -16.79
CA ASN A 579 -0.80 -21.91 -17.09
C ASN A 579 -1.86 -22.98 -17.44
N HIS A 580 -1.43 -24.20 -17.68
CA HIS A 580 -2.32 -25.31 -18.03
C HIS A 580 -3.22 -25.75 -16.87
N GLU A 581 -2.78 -25.59 -15.62
CA GLU A 581 -3.53 -26.01 -14.43
C GLU A 581 -4.59 -25.00 -14.02
N ARG A 582 -4.27 -23.69 -14.10
CA ARG A 582 -5.12 -22.60 -13.60
C ARG A 582 -4.79 -21.26 -14.22
N LEU A 583 -5.69 -20.33 -14.03
CA LEU A 583 -5.44 -18.89 -14.16
C LEU A 583 -5.38 -18.25 -12.78
N ARG A 584 -4.54 -17.23 -12.66
CA ARG A 584 -4.43 -16.34 -11.50
C ARG A 584 -4.55 -14.91 -11.96
N PHE A 585 -5.45 -14.17 -11.35
CA PHE A 585 -5.71 -12.77 -11.68
C PHE A 585 -5.63 -11.92 -10.43
N ASP A 586 -4.65 -11.01 -10.40
CA ASP A 586 -4.43 -10.04 -9.33
C ASP A 586 -5.02 -8.70 -9.79
N PHE A 587 -5.87 -8.09 -8.98
CA PHE A 587 -6.63 -6.89 -9.38
C PHE A 587 -6.80 -5.89 -8.24
N SER A 588 -7.00 -4.62 -8.60
CA SER A 588 -7.30 -3.55 -7.64
C SER A 588 -8.70 -3.72 -7.07
N HIS A 589 -8.79 -4.04 -5.77
CA HIS A 589 -10.02 -4.02 -4.99
C HIS A 589 -9.71 -4.01 -3.51
N GLY A 590 -10.45 -3.18 -2.78
CA GLY A 590 -10.09 -2.90 -1.40
C GLY A 590 -10.68 -3.81 -0.36
N GLU A 591 -11.63 -4.67 -0.70
CA GLU A 591 -12.38 -5.53 0.22
C GLU A 591 -12.30 -6.98 -0.21
N ALA A 592 -12.60 -7.91 0.72
CA ALA A 592 -12.74 -9.31 0.35
C ALA A 592 -13.95 -9.51 -0.56
N VAL A 593 -13.80 -10.25 -1.65
CA VAL A 593 -14.92 -10.58 -2.53
C VAL A 593 -15.79 -11.61 -1.85
N THR A 594 -17.07 -11.28 -1.65
CA THR A 594 -17.99 -12.15 -0.95
C THR A 594 -18.33 -13.41 -1.77
N SER A 595 -18.74 -14.48 -1.09
CA SER A 595 -19.16 -15.71 -1.78
C SER A 595 -20.35 -15.50 -2.73
N GLU A 596 -21.19 -14.49 -2.48
CA GLU A 596 -22.30 -14.12 -3.34
C GLU A 596 -21.78 -13.43 -4.61
N GLN A 597 -20.83 -12.51 -4.47
CA GLN A 597 -20.17 -11.83 -5.60
C GLN A 597 -19.39 -12.83 -6.45
N ILE A 598 -18.64 -13.77 -5.83
CA ILE A 598 -17.94 -14.84 -6.55
C ILE A 598 -18.92 -15.66 -7.40
N ARG A 599 -20.03 -16.13 -6.81
CA ARG A 599 -21.05 -16.87 -7.57
C ARG A 599 -21.60 -16.04 -8.73
N ARG A 600 -21.86 -14.76 -8.53
CA ARG A 600 -22.35 -13.88 -9.59
C ARG A 600 -21.33 -13.71 -10.72
N ILE A 601 -20.05 -13.58 -10.39
CA ILE A 601 -18.94 -13.52 -11.35
C ILE A 601 -18.86 -14.82 -12.16
N GLU A 602 -18.86 -15.98 -11.49
CA GLU A 602 -18.87 -17.28 -12.16
C GLU A 602 -20.06 -17.44 -13.12
N HIS A 603 -21.26 -17.00 -12.69
CA HIS A 603 -22.47 -17.06 -13.51
C HIS A 603 -22.35 -16.17 -14.76
N ILE A 604 -21.81 -14.96 -14.63
CA ILE A 604 -21.62 -14.03 -15.76
C ILE A 604 -20.64 -14.66 -16.76
N VAL A 605 -19.47 -15.15 -16.29
CA VAL A 605 -18.46 -15.78 -17.18
C VAL A 605 -19.03 -17.00 -17.87
N ASN A 606 -19.66 -17.92 -17.13
CA ASN A 606 -20.21 -19.15 -17.70
C ASN A 606 -21.39 -18.87 -18.64
N ALA A 607 -22.17 -17.79 -18.43
CA ALA A 607 -23.18 -17.35 -19.37
C ALA A 607 -22.57 -16.90 -20.71
N GLN A 608 -21.39 -16.25 -20.72
CA GLN A 608 -20.68 -15.91 -21.95
C GLN A 608 -20.08 -17.16 -22.62
N VAL A 609 -19.56 -18.10 -21.83
CA VAL A 609 -19.09 -19.40 -22.35
C VAL A 609 -20.22 -20.14 -23.07
N LEU A 610 -21.40 -20.22 -22.46
CA LEU A 610 -22.58 -20.91 -23.02
C LEU A 610 -23.13 -20.25 -24.29
N LYS A 611 -22.92 -18.94 -24.51
CA LYS A 611 -23.30 -18.28 -25.77
C LYS A 611 -22.50 -18.80 -26.97
N ASN A 612 -21.34 -19.38 -26.74
CA ASN A 612 -20.46 -19.94 -27.78
C ASN A 612 -20.18 -18.96 -28.93
N THR A 613 -19.88 -17.70 -28.59
CA THR A 613 -19.56 -16.67 -29.57
C THR A 613 -18.15 -16.85 -30.13
N GLU A 614 -17.91 -16.44 -31.35
CA GLU A 614 -16.59 -16.43 -31.97
C GLU A 614 -15.66 -15.44 -31.25
N VAL A 615 -14.39 -15.82 -31.09
CA VAL A 615 -13.33 -14.95 -30.60
C VAL A 615 -12.63 -14.33 -31.80
N THR A 616 -12.67 -13.03 -31.92
CA THR A 616 -12.07 -12.32 -33.04
C THR A 616 -10.79 -11.58 -32.62
N THR A 617 -9.87 -11.48 -33.55
CA THR A 617 -8.60 -10.79 -33.36
C THR A 617 -8.34 -9.86 -34.52
N ASP A 618 -8.15 -8.59 -34.24
CA ASP A 618 -7.85 -7.56 -35.23
C ASP A 618 -6.50 -6.88 -34.90
N VAL A 619 -5.73 -6.54 -35.93
CA VAL A 619 -4.50 -5.75 -35.80
C VAL A 619 -4.82 -4.35 -36.31
N MET A 620 -4.64 -3.33 -35.47
CA MET A 620 -4.99 -1.94 -35.78
C MET A 620 -4.06 -0.97 -35.04
N SER A 621 -4.16 0.32 -35.36
CA SER A 621 -3.43 1.35 -34.65
C SER A 621 -3.93 1.49 -33.19
N MET A 622 -3.09 2.05 -32.32
CA MET A 622 -3.47 2.32 -30.92
C MET A 622 -4.69 3.26 -30.83
N GLU A 623 -4.82 4.22 -31.75
CA GLU A 623 -5.95 5.17 -31.79
C GLU A 623 -7.26 4.46 -32.14
N GLU A 624 -7.24 3.59 -33.15
CA GLU A 624 -8.40 2.78 -33.54
C GLU A 624 -8.81 1.82 -32.42
N ALA A 625 -7.84 1.21 -31.73
CA ALA A 625 -8.10 0.32 -30.60
C ALA A 625 -8.79 1.07 -29.44
N LYS A 626 -8.34 2.28 -29.11
CA LYS A 626 -8.98 3.14 -28.12
C LYS A 626 -10.39 3.56 -28.56
N ALA A 627 -10.58 3.91 -29.82
CA ALA A 627 -11.90 4.27 -30.38
C ALA A 627 -12.88 3.07 -30.34
N LYS A 628 -12.37 1.84 -30.48
CA LYS A 628 -13.13 0.58 -30.32
C LYS A 628 -13.44 0.25 -28.85
N GLY A 629 -12.92 1.01 -27.89
CA GLY A 629 -13.08 0.78 -26.47
C GLY A 629 -12.16 -0.31 -25.90
N ALA A 630 -11.07 -0.66 -26.60
CA ALA A 630 -10.15 -1.68 -26.15
C ALA A 630 -9.41 -1.24 -24.88
N MET A 631 -9.43 -2.12 -23.88
CA MET A 631 -8.68 -1.92 -22.64
C MET A 631 -7.20 -2.24 -22.85
N ALA A 632 -6.33 -1.29 -22.50
CA ALA A 632 -4.88 -1.46 -22.47
C ALA A 632 -4.43 -1.82 -21.06
N LEU A 633 -3.53 -2.79 -20.92
CA LEU A 633 -2.93 -3.14 -19.65
C LEU A 633 -1.93 -2.07 -19.21
N PHE A 634 -1.99 -1.69 -17.95
CA PHE A 634 -1.13 -0.65 -17.40
C PHE A 634 0.33 -1.17 -17.30
N GLY A 635 1.27 -0.43 -17.91
CA GLY A 635 2.72 -0.72 -17.79
C GLY A 635 3.33 -1.51 -18.96
N GLU A 636 2.55 -1.95 -19.93
CA GLU A 636 3.10 -2.54 -21.16
C GLU A 636 3.44 -1.45 -22.22
N LYS A 637 4.58 -1.64 -22.88
CA LYS A 637 4.97 -0.80 -24.01
C LYS A 637 4.38 -1.40 -25.30
N TYR A 638 3.44 -0.69 -25.89
CA TYR A 638 2.82 -1.08 -27.15
C TYR A 638 3.50 -0.37 -28.33
N GLY A 639 3.63 -1.06 -29.45
CA GLY A 639 4.06 -0.44 -30.71
C GLY A 639 2.91 0.33 -31.40
N ASP A 640 3.19 0.85 -32.59
CA ASP A 640 2.20 1.60 -33.40
C ASP A 640 1.02 0.71 -33.85
N GLN A 641 1.26 -0.59 -34.00
CA GLN A 641 0.25 -1.58 -34.32
C GLN A 641 0.02 -2.50 -33.11
N VAL A 642 -1.23 -2.69 -32.73
CA VAL A 642 -1.64 -3.47 -31.57
C VAL A 642 -2.65 -4.55 -31.95
N ARG A 643 -2.57 -5.70 -31.25
CA ARG A 643 -3.47 -6.82 -31.43
C ARG A 643 -4.63 -6.68 -30.45
N VAL A 644 -5.85 -6.49 -30.95
CA VAL A 644 -7.09 -6.35 -30.19
C VAL A 644 -7.84 -7.68 -30.24
N VAL A 645 -8.14 -8.25 -29.08
CA VAL A 645 -8.91 -9.48 -28.94
C VAL A 645 -10.29 -9.16 -28.39
N SER A 646 -11.34 -9.61 -29.09
CA SER A 646 -12.74 -9.47 -28.67
C SER A 646 -13.29 -10.84 -28.31
N ILE A 647 -13.73 -11.02 -27.06
CA ILE A 647 -14.24 -12.27 -26.49
C ILE A 647 -15.65 -12.06 -25.96
N GLY A 648 -16.59 -12.89 -26.40
CA GLY A 648 -18.00 -12.72 -26.04
C GLY A 648 -18.71 -11.61 -26.84
N GLY A 649 -18.23 -11.33 -28.07
CA GLY A 649 -18.62 -10.14 -28.84
C GLY A 649 -18.00 -8.90 -28.22
N ASP A 650 -18.85 -7.93 -27.85
CA ASP A 650 -18.42 -6.67 -27.20
C ASP A 650 -18.31 -6.82 -25.66
N PHE A 651 -18.37 -8.04 -25.11
CA PHE A 651 -18.33 -8.24 -23.67
C PHE A 651 -16.94 -7.92 -23.09
N SER A 652 -15.86 -8.41 -23.74
CA SER A 652 -14.48 -8.07 -23.37
C SER A 652 -13.71 -7.73 -24.65
N ILE A 653 -13.15 -6.51 -24.70
CA ILE A 653 -12.30 -6.02 -25.79
C ILE A 653 -10.99 -5.53 -25.17
N GLU A 654 -9.90 -6.27 -25.41
CA GLU A 654 -8.63 -5.99 -24.74
C GLU A 654 -7.43 -6.11 -25.68
N LEU A 655 -6.35 -5.36 -25.38
CA LEU A 655 -5.06 -5.53 -26.04
C LEU A 655 -4.40 -6.80 -25.50
N CYS A 656 -4.19 -7.81 -26.35
CA CYS A 656 -3.60 -9.06 -25.92
C CYS A 656 -2.78 -9.72 -27.02
N GLY A 657 -1.53 -10.10 -26.69
CA GLY A 657 -0.62 -10.88 -27.55
C GLY A 657 -0.67 -12.39 -27.32
N GLY A 658 -1.52 -12.88 -26.41
CA GLY A 658 -1.59 -14.31 -26.06
C GLY A 658 -2.35 -15.18 -27.04
N THR A 659 -2.39 -16.47 -26.73
CA THR A 659 -3.15 -17.48 -27.52
C THR A 659 -4.53 -17.69 -26.89
N HIS A 660 -5.57 -17.76 -27.74
CA HIS A 660 -6.96 -17.82 -27.31
C HIS A 660 -7.72 -18.95 -28.00
N VAL A 661 -8.88 -19.30 -27.43
CA VAL A 661 -9.83 -20.23 -28.03
C VAL A 661 -10.47 -19.61 -29.28
N SER A 662 -10.98 -20.46 -30.18
CA SER A 662 -11.71 -20.00 -31.35
C SER A 662 -13.12 -19.51 -31.02
N ARG A 663 -13.74 -20.09 -30.01
CA ARG A 663 -15.10 -19.79 -29.56
C ARG A 663 -15.16 -19.85 -28.04
N THR A 664 -16.00 -19.00 -27.43
CA THR A 664 -16.15 -18.97 -25.97
C THR A 664 -16.61 -20.31 -25.38
N GLY A 665 -17.36 -21.12 -26.13
CA GLY A 665 -17.80 -22.45 -25.71
C GLY A 665 -16.65 -23.46 -25.53
N ASP A 666 -15.53 -23.26 -26.17
CA ASP A 666 -14.35 -24.12 -26.03
C ASP A 666 -13.80 -24.09 -24.59
N ILE A 667 -14.01 -23.02 -23.85
CA ILE A 667 -13.59 -22.85 -22.44
C ILE A 667 -14.23 -23.91 -21.54
N GLY A 668 -15.45 -24.33 -21.85
CA GLY A 668 -16.21 -25.30 -21.07
C GLY A 668 -16.84 -24.71 -19.84
N LEU A 669 -16.30 -24.95 -18.65
CA LEU A 669 -16.75 -24.42 -17.37
C LEU A 669 -15.63 -23.63 -16.69
N LEU A 670 -15.96 -22.48 -16.09
CA LEU A 670 -15.05 -21.77 -15.18
C LEU A 670 -15.52 -21.93 -13.73
N ARG A 671 -14.60 -22.26 -12.83
CA ARG A 671 -14.81 -22.26 -11.39
C ARG A 671 -13.70 -21.48 -10.68
N VAL A 672 -14.08 -20.66 -9.69
CA VAL A 672 -13.15 -20.00 -8.80
C VAL A 672 -12.71 -20.97 -7.71
N SER A 673 -11.40 -21.23 -7.62
CA SER A 673 -10.82 -22.13 -6.62
C SER A 673 -10.39 -21.42 -5.34
N ALA A 674 -9.98 -20.15 -5.44
CA ALA A 674 -9.55 -19.35 -4.28
C ALA A 674 -9.74 -17.86 -4.53
N GLU A 675 -9.97 -17.13 -3.43
CA GLU A 675 -9.94 -15.68 -3.36
C GLU A 675 -9.13 -15.26 -2.14
N THR A 676 -8.10 -14.43 -2.31
CA THR A 676 -7.16 -14.05 -1.25
C THR A 676 -6.69 -12.60 -1.39
N SER A 677 -6.15 -12.04 -0.31
CA SER A 677 -5.44 -10.75 -0.35
C SER A 677 -3.97 -10.97 -0.67
N VAL A 678 -3.42 -10.21 -1.60
CA VAL A 678 -1.98 -10.23 -1.94
C VAL A 678 -1.26 -9.09 -1.27
N ALA A 679 -1.87 -7.90 -1.36
CA ALA A 679 -1.36 -6.67 -0.76
C ALA A 679 -2.55 -5.77 -0.41
N ALA A 680 -2.28 -4.65 0.27
CA ALA A 680 -3.32 -3.67 0.55
C ALA A 680 -3.88 -3.12 -0.78
N GLY A 681 -5.20 -3.23 -0.95
CA GLY A 681 -5.88 -2.81 -2.18
C GLY A 681 -5.71 -3.75 -3.38
N ILE A 682 -5.06 -4.92 -3.21
CA ILE A 682 -4.89 -5.92 -4.28
C ILE A 682 -5.46 -7.25 -3.82
N ARG A 683 -6.43 -7.73 -4.58
CA ARG A 683 -7.05 -9.05 -4.41
C ARG A 683 -6.57 -10.00 -5.50
N ARG A 684 -6.55 -11.28 -5.18
CA ARG A 684 -6.20 -12.38 -6.08
C ARG A 684 -7.36 -13.33 -6.21
N ILE A 685 -7.74 -13.65 -7.44
CA ILE A 685 -8.61 -14.77 -7.76
C ILE A 685 -7.79 -15.81 -8.50
N GLU A 686 -7.93 -17.08 -8.08
CA GLU A 686 -7.47 -18.24 -8.80
C GLU A 686 -8.69 -19.01 -9.35
N SER A 687 -8.63 -19.42 -10.59
CA SER A 687 -9.73 -20.12 -11.24
C SER A 687 -9.21 -21.22 -12.15
N VAL A 688 -10.05 -22.19 -12.41
CA VAL A 688 -9.79 -23.33 -13.30
C VAL A 688 -10.86 -23.42 -14.36
N THR A 689 -10.52 -23.97 -15.54
CA THR A 689 -11.45 -24.10 -16.66
C THR A 689 -11.53 -25.55 -17.16
N GLY A 690 -12.50 -25.84 -18.01
CA GLY A 690 -12.65 -27.13 -18.69
C GLY A 690 -12.64 -28.34 -17.74
N MET A 691 -11.76 -29.29 -18.03
CA MET A 691 -11.62 -30.51 -17.20
C MET A 691 -11.11 -30.22 -15.79
N GLY A 692 -10.28 -29.15 -15.60
CA GLY A 692 -9.84 -28.74 -14.28
C GLY A 692 -11.01 -28.26 -13.40
N ALA A 693 -11.98 -27.53 -13.98
CA ALA A 693 -13.18 -27.11 -13.27
C ALA A 693 -14.09 -28.30 -12.92
N LEU A 694 -14.19 -29.29 -13.79
CA LEU A 694 -14.93 -30.53 -13.50
C LEU A 694 -14.28 -31.30 -12.34
N ALA A 695 -12.94 -31.47 -12.37
CA ALA A 695 -12.21 -32.15 -11.32
C ALA A 695 -12.36 -31.42 -9.94
N LEU A 696 -12.45 -30.08 -9.94
CA LEU A 696 -12.73 -29.31 -8.72
C LEU A 696 -14.15 -29.63 -8.19
N CYS A 697 -15.16 -29.70 -9.06
CA CYS A 697 -16.51 -30.08 -8.69
C CYS A 697 -16.59 -31.50 -8.12
N ASP A 698 -15.88 -32.46 -8.74
CA ASP A 698 -15.82 -33.84 -8.27
C ASP A 698 -15.18 -33.90 -6.86
N LYS A 699 -14.08 -33.22 -6.64
CA LYS A 699 -13.43 -33.10 -5.31
C LYS A 699 -14.33 -32.50 -4.23
N GLU A 700 -15.08 -31.44 -4.55
CA GLU A 700 -16.05 -30.84 -3.64
C GLU A 700 -17.19 -31.84 -3.34
N GLN A 701 -17.62 -32.59 -4.35
CA GLN A 701 -18.64 -33.61 -4.22
C GLN A 701 -18.19 -34.78 -3.33
N ASP A 702 -16.96 -35.27 -3.53
CA ASP A 702 -16.37 -36.33 -2.71
C ASP A 702 -16.22 -35.90 -1.27
N SER A 703 -15.70 -34.69 -1.04
CA SER A 703 -15.58 -34.13 0.31
C SER A 703 -16.93 -34.05 1.03
N MET A 704 -18.00 -33.66 0.31
CA MET A 704 -19.33 -33.60 0.88
C MET A 704 -19.88 -35.00 1.19
N THR A 705 -19.57 -36.00 0.35
CA THR A 705 -19.92 -37.42 0.55
C THR A 705 -19.20 -37.98 1.78
N ASP A 706 -17.92 -37.67 1.93
CA ASP A 706 -17.14 -38.09 3.09
C ASP A 706 -17.69 -37.53 4.40
N ILE A 707 -18.01 -36.23 4.41
CA ILE A 707 -18.65 -35.59 5.57
C ILE A 707 -19.99 -36.25 5.89
N ALA A 708 -20.84 -36.50 4.85
CA ALA A 708 -22.11 -37.19 5.03
C ALA A 708 -21.92 -38.59 5.67
N THR A 709 -20.90 -39.32 5.25
CA THR A 709 -20.53 -40.63 5.78
C THR A 709 -20.07 -40.54 7.22
N MET A 710 -19.19 -39.60 7.56
CA MET A 710 -18.69 -39.37 8.92
C MET A 710 -19.84 -39.10 9.91
N VAL A 711 -20.80 -38.25 9.52
CA VAL A 711 -21.96 -37.92 10.36
C VAL A 711 -23.10 -38.92 10.26
N ARG A 712 -22.94 -39.98 9.46
CA ARG A 712 -24.01 -40.99 9.20
C ARG A 712 -25.30 -40.33 8.72
N GLY A 713 -25.20 -39.39 7.81
CA GLY A 713 -26.32 -38.63 7.26
C GLY A 713 -26.44 -38.76 5.73
N ALA A 714 -27.56 -38.37 5.17
CA ALA A 714 -27.72 -38.19 3.73
C ALA A 714 -27.07 -36.86 3.29
N ARG A 715 -26.52 -36.80 2.08
CA ARG A 715 -25.85 -35.64 1.54
C ARG A 715 -26.66 -34.34 1.64
N ASN A 716 -27.97 -34.42 1.32
CA ASN A 716 -28.87 -33.26 1.37
C ASN A 716 -29.23 -32.80 2.78
N GLY A 717 -28.94 -33.61 3.84
CA GLY A 717 -29.25 -33.33 5.23
C GLY A 717 -28.00 -33.16 6.13
N VAL A 718 -26.79 -33.12 5.54
CA VAL A 718 -25.50 -33.03 6.27
C VAL A 718 -25.48 -31.85 7.22
N GLY A 719 -25.92 -30.66 6.79
CA GLY A 719 -25.95 -29.46 7.62
C GLY A 719 -26.83 -29.61 8.85
N GLU A 720 -28.03 -30.13 8.70
CA GLU A 720 -28.96 -30.38 9.80
C GLU A 720 -28.38 -31.43 10.78
N LYS A 721 -27.77 -32.47 10.25
CA LYS A 721 -27.17 -33.52 11.06
C LYS A 721 -25.96 -33.01 11.90
N ILE A 722 -25.11 -32.18 11.30
CA ILE A 722 -23.99 -31.56 12.01
C ILE A 722 -24.54 -30.61 13.09
N GLN A 723 -25.56 -29.79 12.78
CA GLN A 723 -26.18 -28.91 13.75
C GLN A 723 -26.76 -29.72 14.92
N GLY A 724 -27.42 -30.84 14.63
CA GLY A 724 -27.94 -31.73 15.67
C GLY A 724 -26.85 -32.29 16.58
N ILE A 725 -25.70 -32.70 16.01
CA ILE A 725 -24.54 -33.19 16.79
C ILE A 725 -23.96 -32.08 17.68
N LEU A 726 -23.83 -30.87 17.16
CA LEU A 726 -23.34 -29.73 17.92
C LEU A 726 -24.27 -29.36 19.06
N ASP A 727 -25.57 -29.38 18.85
CA ASP A 727 -26.56 -29.11 19.90
C ASP A 727 -26.60 -30.20 20.97
N GLU A 728 -26.46 -31.47 20.54
CA GLU A 728 -26.30 -32.60 21.46
C GLU A 728 -25.02 -32.51 22.33
N ASN A 729 -23.91 -32.18 21.70
CA ASN A 729 -22.64 -31.98 22.42
C ASN A 729 -22.77 -30.87 23.47
N LYS A 730 -23.38 -29.74 23.10
CA LYS A 730 -23.63 -28.62 24.01
C LYS A 730 -24.56 -29.03 25.18
N ARG A 731 -25.55 -29.88 24.91
CA ARG A 731 -26.45 -30.44 25.93
C ARG A 731 -25.68 -31.37 26.87
N LEU A 732 -24.88 -32.30 26.31
CA LEU A 732 -24.08 -33.26 27.10
C LEU A 732 -23.07 -32.56 28.00
N GLN A 733 -22.43 -31.49 27.50
CA GLN A 733 -21.52 -30.68 28.32
C GLN A 733 -22.24 -30.04 29.50
N LYS A 734 -23.43 -29.47 29.31
CA LYS A 734 -24.27 -28.92 30.39
C LYS A 734 -24.70 -29.98 31.40
N ASP A 735 -25.08 -31.16 30.92
CA ASP A 735 -25.53 -32.24 31.78
C ASP A 735 -24.36 -32.84 32.58
N LEU A 736 -23.17 -32.95 31.99
CA LEU A 736 -21.93 -33.32 32.67
C LEU A 736 -21.56 -32.30 33.77
N GLU A 737 -21.68 -31.01 33.50
CA GLU A 737 -21.44 -29.94 34.48
C GLU A 737 -22.45 -30.04 35.65
N LYS A 738 -23.74 -30.28 35.34
CA LYS A 738 -24.78 -30.52 36.40
C LYS A 738 -24.52 -31.76 37.22
N LEU A 739 -24.08 -32.85 36.59
CA LEU A 739 -23.74 -34.11 37.31
C LEU A 739 -22.52 -33.93 38.18
N LYS A 740 -21.47 -33.26 37.71
CA LYS A 740 -20.30 -32.92 38.53
C LYS A 740 -20.68 -32.07 39.74
N ASN A 741 -21.53 -31.06 39.57
CA ASN A 741 -22.03 -30.23 40.65
C ASN A 741 -22.90 -31.02 41.65
N LYS A 742 -23.72 -31.99 41.19
CA LYS A 742 -24.47 -32.86 42.07
C LYS A 742 -23.57 -33.78 42.91
N LEU A 743 -22.55 -34.37 42.29
CA LEU A 743 -21.57 -35.21 42.97
C LEU A 743 -20.81 -34.43 44.04
N ALA A 744 -20.36 -33.23 43.71
CA ALA A 744 -19.68 -32.36 44.67
C ALA A 744 -20.60 -31.96 45.83
N ASN A 745 -21.90 -31.73 45.58
CA ASN A 745 -22.85 -31.42 46.66
C ASN A 745 -23.16 -32.61 47.58
N VAL A 746 -23.20 -33.85 47.08
CA VAL A 746 -23.34 -35.08 47.89
C VAL A 746 -22.10 -35.29 48.72
N ALA A 747 -20.90 -35.17 48.13
CA ALA A 747 -19.64 -35.21 48.85
C ALA A 747 -19.58 -34.18 49.98
N GLY A 748 -20.08 -32.95 49.75
CA GLY A 748 -20.12 -31.88 50.75
C GLY A 748 -20.99 -32.18 51.95
N SER A 749 -22.00 -33.07 51.88
CA SER A 749 -22.84 -33.48 53.03
C SER A 749 -22.17 -34.54 53.84
N ASP A 750 -21.41 -35.43 53.24
CA ASP A 750 -20.65 -36.47 53.93
C ASP A 750 -19.40 -35.94 54.68
N LEU A 751 -18.86 -34.83 54.20
CA LEU A 751 -17.66 -34.19 54.80
C LEU A 751 -17.87 -33.71 56.22
N MET A 752 -19.11 -33.43 56.64
CA MET A 752 -19.43 -33.02 58.00
C MET A 752 -19.24 -34.17 59.02
N SER A 753 -19.26 -35.41 58.53
CA SER A 753 -18.98 -36.58 59.40
C SER A 753 -17.48 -36.74 59.71
N SER A 754 -16.60 -36.12 58.90
CA SER A 754 -15.14 -36.16 59.06
C SER A 754 -14.54 -34.98 59.84
N LEU A 755 -15.40 -34.19 60.52
CA LEU A 755 -14.98 -33.09 61.40
C LEU A 755 -14.20 -33.63 62.59
N ARG A 756 -12.99 -33.08 62.86
CA ARG A 756 -12.24 -33.33 64.06
C ARG A 756 -12.28 -32.13 65.03
N ARG A 757 -12.39 -32.36 66.33
CA ARG A 757 -12.31 -31.28 67.31
C ARG A 757 -10.86 -31.07 67.76
N VAL A 758 -10.43 -29.82 67.64
CA VAL A 758 -9.12 -29.36 68.07
C VAL A 758 -9.34 -28.17 69.02
N SER A 759 -8.89 -28.23 70.25
CA SER A 759 -9.01 -27.16 71.29
C SER A 759 -10.39 -26.47 71.29
N ASN A 760 -11.46 -27.28 71.25
CA ASN A 760 -12.86 -26.83 71.26
C ASN A 760 -13.47 -26.22 70.05
N ILE A 761 -12.77 -26.23 68.87
CA ILE A 761 -13.30 -25.81 67.56
C ILE A 761 -13.36 -26.98 66.59
N SER A 762 -14.19 -26.88 65.58
CA SER A 762 -14.32 -27.91 64.56
C SER A 762 -13.29 -27.62 63.42
N VAL A 763 -12.48 -28.62 63.05
CA VAL A 763 -11.49 -28.57 62.00
C VAL A 763 -11.79 -29.63 60.95
N LEU A 764 -11.81 -29.22 59.65
CA LEU A 764 -12.00 -30.11 58.49
C LEU A 764 -10.88 -29.88 57.48
N ALA A 765 -10.06 -30.92 57.23
CA ALA A 765 -9.04 -30.86 56.19
C ALA A 765 -9.13 -32.15 55.38
N THR A 766 -9.61 -32.04 54.10
CA THR A 766 -9.86 -33.26 53.32
C THR A 766 -9.87 -32.97 51.82
N ILE A 767 -9.70 -34.05 51.04
CA ILE A 767 -9.90 -34.02 49.55
C ILE A 767 -11.40 -34.24 49.28
N VAL A 768 -11.96 -33.49 48.38
CA VAL A 768 -13.34 -33.61 47.92
C VAL A 768 -13.34 -34.38 46.61
N ASP A 769 -13.69 -35.65 46.69
CA ASP A 769 -13.71 -36.52 45.51
C ASP A 769 -14.75 -36.05 44.47
N GLY A 770 -14.36 -36.03 43.22
CA GLY A 770 -15.23 -35.62 42.08
C GLY A 770 -15.53 -34.13 41.98
N ALA A 771 -14.91 -33.28 42.80
CA ALA A 771 -14.97 -31.83 42.69
C ALA A 771 -13.86 -31.32 41.76
N ASP A 772 -14.13 -30.28 40.99
CA ASP A 772 -13.15 -29.46 40.31
C ASP A 772 -12.99 -28.09 41.00
N ALA A 773 -12.06 -27.24 40.50
CA ALA A 773 -11.80 -25.94 41.13
C ALA A 773 -13.06 -25.04 41.22
N LYS A 774 -14.03 -25.21 40.30
CA LYS A 774 -15.24 -24.40 40.23
C LYS A 774 -16.31 -24.90 41.20
N SER A 775 -16.52 -26.21 41.27
CA SER A 775 -17.48 -26.85 42.21
C SER A 775 -16.99 -26.85 43.65
N LEU A 776 -15.65 -26.90 43.90
CA LEU A 776 -15.06 -26.86 45.23
C LEU A 776 -15.50 -25.61 46.02
N ARG A 777 -15.72 -24.47 45.34
CA ARG A 777 -16.19 -23.25 46.01
C ARG A 777 -17.60 -23.39 46.55
N GLY A 778 -18.49 -24.04 45.79
CA GLY A 778 -19.83 -24.35 46.26
C GLY A 778 -19.85 -25.26 47.47
N VAL A 779 -18.93 -26.27 47.51
CA VAL A 779 -18.75 -27.16 48.67
C VAL A 779 -18.22 -26.36 49.85
N ALA A 780 -17.26 -25.49 49.67
CA ALA A 780 -16.69 -24.62 50.71
C ALA A 780 -17.76 -23.71 51.33
N ASP A 781 -18.63 -23.13 50.56
CA ASP A 781 -19.74 -22.29 51.02
C ASP A 781 -20.75 -23.12 51.85
N GLN A 782 -21.04 -24.38 51.46
CA GLN A 782 -21.89 -25.30 52.21
C GLN A 782 -21.27 -25.73 53.56
N VAL A 783 -19.98 -26.10 53.55
CA VAL A 783 -19.25 -26.45 54.78
C VAL A 783 -19.26 -25.23 55.69
N ARG A 784 -19.00 -24.05 55.23
CA ARG A 784 -19.02 -22.81 56.00
C ARG A 784 -20.40 -22.55 56.63
N SER A 785 -21.47 -22.73 55.84
CA SER A 785 -22.85 -22.47 56.34
C SER A 785 -23.30 -23.44 57.42
N LYS A 786 -22.73 -24.66 57.41
CA LYS A 786 -23.09 -25.74 58.43
C LYS A 786 -22.15 -25.75 59.64
N MET A 787 -20.98 -25.11 59.52
CA MET A 787 -19.99 -25.05 60.58
C MET A 787 -20.27 -23.85 61.52
N GLN A 788 -20.55 -24.10 62.81
CA GLN A 788 -20.85 -23.01 63.76
C GLN A 788 -19.58 -22.23 64.15
N THR A 789 -18.54 -22.93 64.56
CA THR A 789 -17.20 -22.37 64.89
C THR A 789 -16.14 -23.34 64.42
N GLY A 790 -15.26 -22.87 63.46
CA GLY A 790 -14.23 -23.76 62.96
C GLY A 790 -13.42 -23.25 61.79
N VAL A 791 -12.51 -24.13 61.36
CA VAL A 791 -11.56 -23.91 60.26
C VAL A 791 -11.67 -25.08 59.29
N PHE A 792 -11.69 -24.80 58.01
CA PHE A 792 -11.64 -25.89 57.04
C PHE A 792 -10.62 -25.59 55.91
N LEU A 793 -10.06 -26.70 55.38
CA LEU A 793 -9.29 -26.71 54.14
C LEU A 793 -9.79 -27.84 53.24
N LEU A 794 -10.29 -27.49 52.07
CA LEU A 794 -10.77 -28.45 51.09
C LEU A 794 -9.85 -28.44 49.86
N ALA A 795 -9.62 -29.62 49.32
CA ALA A 795 -8.82 -29.83 48.14
C ALA A 795 -9.63 -30.58 47.08
N ALA A 796 -9.51 -30.17 45.80
CA ALA A 796 -10.02 -30.91 44.65
C ALA A 796 -8.84 -31.26 43.76
N VAL A 797 -8.64 -32.54 43.46
CA VAL A 797 -7.54 -33.04 42.65
C VAL A 797 -7.98 -33.23 41.22
N GLU A 798 -7.23 -32.62 40.29
CA GLU A 798 -7.47 -32.68 38.82
C GLU A 798 -6.13 -33.03 38.15
N GLY A 799 -5.93 -34.30 37.83
CA GLY A 799 -4.66 -34.81 37.31
C GLY A 799 -3.49 -34.62 38.30
N GLU A 800 -2.44 -33.94 37.90
CA GLU A 800 -1.24 -33.67 38.72
C GLU A 800 -1.34 -32.37 39.56
N LYS A 801 -2.48 -31.68 39.51
CA LYS A 801 -2.71 -30.43 40.24
C LYS A 801 -3.91 -30.54 41.14
N ALA A 802 -3.92 -29.74 42.21
CA ALA A 802 -5.08 -29.63 43.08
C ALA A 802 -5.46 -28.17 43.35
N ALA A 803 -6.76 -27.90 43.30
CA ALA A 803 -7.31 -26.64 43.80
C ALA A 803 -7.54 -26.73 45.32
N LEU A 804 -7.20 -25.66 46.03
CA LEU A 804 -7.31 -25.57 47.47
C LEU A 804 -8.22 -24.42 47.88
N ILE A 805 -9.11 -24.64 48.84
CA ILE A 805 -9.91 -23.56 49.43
C ILE A 805 -9.84 -23.72 50.97
N ALA A 806 -9.38 -22.67 51.64
CA ALA A 806 -9.37 -22.57 53.11
C ALA A 806 -10.47 -21.59 53.55
N GLY A 807 -11.16 -21.90 54.62
CA GLY A 807 -12.13 -21.02 55.26
C GLY A 807 -12.03 -21.05 56.80
N VAL A 808 -12.36 -19.92 57.39
CA VAL A 808 -12.39 -19.70 58.85
C VAL A 808 -13.69 -18.97 59.17
N THR A 809 -14.37 -19.42 60.23
CA THR A 809 -15.59 -18.73 60.68
C THR A 809 -15.27 -17.36 61.28
N SER A 810 -16.19 -16.40 61.18
CA SER A 810 -15.97 -14.99 61.53
C SER A 810 -15.52 -14.75 62.96
N ASP A 811 -15.94 -15.61 63.88
CA ASP A 811 -15.57 -15.61 65.34
C ASP A 811 -14.09 -16.00 65.60
N LEU A 812 -13.42 -16.62 64.64
CA LEU A 812 -12.03 -17.08 64.77
C LEU A 812 -11.03 -16.29 63.93
N THR A 813 -11.48 -15.35 63.06
CA THR A 813 -10.64 -14.63 62.13
C THR A 813 -9.56 -13.73 62.76
N ASP A 814 -9.75 -13.34 64.05
CA ASP A 814 -8.76 -12.59 64.84
C ASP A 814 -7.59 -13.45 65.30
N LYS A 815 -7.81 -14.75 65.41
CA LYS A 815 -6.81 -15.73 65.86
C LYS A 815 -6.19 -16.54 64.73
N VAL A 816 -7.03 -16.97 63.76
CA VAL A 816 -6.62 -17.81 62.66
C VAL A 816 -7.10 -17.16 61.34
N LYS A 817 -6.25 -16.97 60.39
CA LYS A 817 -6.59 -16.40 59.07
C LYS A 817 -6.52 -17.48 57.99
N ALA A 818 -7.56 -17.57 57.18
CA ALA A 818 -7.62 -18.53 56.05
C ALA A 818 -6.44 -18.39 55.07
N GLY A 819 -5.98 -17.14 54.84
CA GLY A 819 -4.82 -16.87 54.00
C GLY A 819 -3.51 -17.44 54.52
N ASP A 820 -3.31 -17.41 55.82
CA ASP A 820 -2.09 -17.94 56.48
C ASP A 820 -2.12 -19.48 56.57
N LEU A 821 -3.30 -20.06 56.82
CA LEU A 821 -3.51 -21.50 56.71
C LEU A 821 -3.20 -22.02 55.32
N LEU A 822 -3.71 -21.32 54.31
CA LEU A 822 -3.49 -21.71 52.92
C LEU A 822 -2.02 -21.60 52.51
N LYS A 823 -1.31 -20.53 52.92
CA LYS A 823 0.13 -20.40 52.71
C LYS A 823 0.93 -21.52 53.35
N PHE A 824 0.57 -21.90 54.59
CA PHE A 824 1.21 -23.01 55.30
C PHE A 824 1.09 -24.33 54.54
N VAL A 825 -0.07 -24.62 54.00
CA VAL A 825 -0.30 -25.84 53.21
C VAL A 825 0.34 -25.75 51.83
N THR A 826 0.17 -24.64 51.12
CA THR A 826 0.76 -24.46 49.76
C THR A 826 2.28 -24.50 49.77
N ALA A 827 2.96 -24.10 50.87
CA ALA A 827 4.41 -24.23 51.01
C ALA A 827 4.87 -25.70 51.08
N GLN A 828 4.02 -26.63 51.53
CA GLN A 828 4.35 -28.06 51.60
C GLN A 828 4.09 -28.82 50.29
N VAL A 829 3.21 -28.29 49.44
CA VAL A 829 2.78 -28.94 48.20
C VAL A 829 3.22 -28.16 46.92
N GLY A 830 4.25 -27.31 47.01
CA GLY A 830 4.80 -26.59 45.88
C GLY A 830 3.80 -25.66 45.18
N GLY A 831 2.90 -25.03 45.94
CA GLY A 831 1.81 -24.24 45.41
C GLY A 831 1.86 -22.74 45.77
N LYS A 832 0.89 -22.00 45.32
CA LYS A 832 0.66 -20.59 45.65
C LYS A 832 -0.81 -20.36 45.96
N GLY A 833 -1.09 -19.48 46.90
CA GLY A 833 -2.44 -19.13 47.26
C GLY A 833 -2.50 -17.92 48.19
N GLY A 834 -3.69 -17.34 48.33
CA GLY A 834 -3.95 -16.20 49.18
C GLY A 834 -5.42 -15.84 49.20
N GLY A 835 -5.82 -14.89 50.03
CA GLY A 835 -7.20 -14.44 50.16
C GLY A 835 -7.41 -13.61 51.41
N ARG A 836 -8.69 -13.43 51.77
CA ARG A 836 -9.12 -12.69 52.96
C ARG A 836 -8.92 -13.54 54.23
N ALA A 837 -9.13 -12.91 55.40
CA ALA A 837 -9.03 -13.59 56.67
C ALA A 837 -10.07 -14.73 56.81
N ASP A 838 -11.25 -14.56 56.25
CA ASP A 838 -12.35 -15.51 56.34
C ASP A 838 -12.31 -16.59 55.22
N MET A 839 -11.70 -16.34 54.08
CA MET A 839 -11.61 -17.29 52.97
C MET A 839 -10.42 -17.01 52.06
N ALA A 840 -9.69 -18.07 51.68
CA ALA A 840 -8.55 -18.02 50.80
C ALA A 840 -8.58 -19.17 49.78
N GLN A 841 -8.01 -18.92 48.59
CA GLN A 841 -7.95 -19.90 47.49
C GLN A 841 -6.52 -20.02 46.95
N GLY A 842 -6.17 -21.25 46.53
CA GLY A 842 -4.83 -21.54 45.99
C GLY A 842 -4.82 -22.81 45.16
N ALA A 843 -3.62 -23.15 44.69
CA ALA A 843 -3.38 -24.37 43.94
C ALA A 843 -2.15 -25.09 44.49
N ALA A 844 -2.16 -26.43 44.48
CA ALA A 844 -1.03 -27.28 44.76
C ALA A 844 -0.42 -27.80 43.47
N GLY A 845 0.91 -27.74 43.35
CA GLY A 845 1.68 -28.28 42.23
C GLY A 845 2.10 -29.74 42.40
N ASP A 846 2.07 -30.25 43.66
CA ASP A 846 2.41 -31.64 44.00
C ASP A 846 1.27 -32.27 44.80
N VAL A 847 0.51 -33.13 44.13
CA VAL A 847 -0.60 -33.86 44.75
C VAL A 847 -0.13 -35.05 45.62
N THR A 848 1.10 -35.51 45.49
CA THR A 848 1.65 -36.64 46.21
C THR A 848 1.78 -36.35 47.73
N HIS A 849 2.18 -35.10 48.04
CA HIS A 849 2.31 -34.64 49.43
C HIS A 849 1.02 -34.02 50.01
N LEU A 850 -0.02 -33.92 49.19
CA LEU A 850 -1.28 -33.29 49.61
C LEU A 850 -1.95 -33.95 50.81
N PRO A 851 -2.06 -35.31 50.93
CA PRO A 851 -2.64 -35.94 52.10
C PRO A 851 -1.90 -35.62 53.42
N SER A 852 -0.55 -35.61 53.38
CA SER A 852 0.26 -35.28 54.57
C SER A 852 0.16 -33.77 54.92
N ALA A 853 0.07 -32.91 53.96
CA ALA A 853 -0.13 -31.47 54.12
C ALA A 853 -1.53 -31.19 54.76
N LEU A 854 -2.57 -31.90 54.34
CA LEU A 854 -3.91 -31.81 54.94
C LEU A 854 -3.93 -32.26 56.34
N GLU A 855 -3.24 -33.37 56.70
CA GLU A 855 -3.18 -33.87 58.08
C GLU A 855 -2.41 -32.89 58.98
N SER A 856 -1.41 -32.16 58.47
CA SER A 856 -0.67 -31.12 59.19
C SER A 856 -1.51 -29.91 59.60
N VAL A 857 -2.67 -29.71 58.98
CA VAL A 857 -3.61 -28.62 59.31
C VAL A 857 -4.08 -28.68 60.76
N TYR A 858 -4.33 -29.87 61.29
CA TYR A 858 -4.86 -30.00 62.61
C TYR A 858 -3.84 -29.51 63.69
N GLY A 859 -2.58 -29.88 63.58
CA GLY A 859 -1.52 -29.38 64.44
C GLY A 859 -1.20 -27.88 64.24
N TRP A 860 -1.31 -27.40 63.06
CA TRP A 860 -1.12 -25.96 62.75
C TRP A 860 -2.24 -25.13 63.43
N VAL A 861 -3.50 -25.55 63.31
CA VAL A 861 -4.63 -24.88 63.97
C VAL A 861 -4.50 -24.90 65.48
N GLU A 862 -4.09 -26.00 66.04
CA GLU A 862 -3.89 -26.13 67.50
C GLU A 862 -2.84 -25.11 68.01
N LYS A 863 -1.73 -24.97 67.30
CA LYS A 863 -0.64 -24.07 67.68
C LYS A 863 -1.00 -22.61 67.56
N ASN A 864 -1.91 -22.23 66.62
CA ASN A 864 -2.30 -20.84 66.38
C ASN A 864 -3.58 -20.43 67.16
N LEU A 865 -4.21 -21.33 67.91
CA LEU A 865 -5.30 -21.05 68.84
C LEU A 865 -4.83 -20.70 70.23
N THR A 866 -3.67 -21.24 70.67
CA THR A 866 -3.01 -20.87 71.86
C THR A 866 -2.32 -19.55 71.80
#